data_c02e974f328e0c8831dd3083bd9bb0d5
#
_entry.id   c02e974f328e0c8831dd3083bd9bb0d5
#
_cell.length_a   1.000
_cell.length_b   1.000
_cell.length_c   1.000
_cell.angle_alpha   90.00
_cell.angle_beta   90.00
_cell.angle_gamma   90.00
#
_symmetry.space_group_name_H-M   'P 1'
#
loop_
_entity.id
_entity.type
_entity.pdbx_description
1 polymer ?
#
loop_
_entity_poly.entity_id
_entity_poly.type
_entity_poly.pdbx_seq_one_letter_code
_entity_poly.pdbx_strand_id
1 'polypeptide(L)'
;MATQRKHLRRILVTLLAALGMVSATVGRATADPLPLTTWIVTYNAAPSGYQLGTLAGVTEAVHGFVKIPAAVVVAPAGAQALLRALPGVQGVYANEQYQWLSDLSTQSSGASQVWDDLGWTGQGIGVAIMDAGVDGTHPDLCAQAVFCRGTGVKTVQNVKILGRQDYAVDPVVVVPDLVNTDTGSGHGSHVAGIAAGTGTAGTDPTKYRGVAYGSQLVGVGVGDVVEAVNVLAGFDYILQNAATYNIKVINNSWGPGAFTAYDPQHPVNLAIDAAWNQGISVVFGAGNDGTRTDSLNMFSANPHSISVASGRKDKQLAFYSSRGIPGNAQMHPTVTAPGDVITSVRATTGATIDAADAQGVAAPDGDAAQGADAQYYAVSSGTSMAAPHISGVIALMQQAAKARLGRYLTPLEVRNELQNTATPMPAYQQYSAGAGYVNALAAVTAAQTAAQTQAYSTGLTTDLIPFAGTAGGAVTFATSSFSSTYTVLPGAKTMDVMIDWGPEKVLAANTDLDIDVLRPDGTLFGGTFLVCDPNQAPNGYTSYCSSAPNERMTVVDPTPGTWTVNVKPGLVGVQETVRGLWSTTYPTGTALPARPGPATLSLTTSQPASLTGQPVDLTATVKDASGLPLANVPVTLTSTGVGSVGHATTVSDTFGRIHAQAASGAPGTQTLTATAAGLTATASVLWLGIVVPALPTVPCVLNCPAPVVDSNGKVSGGGWWTVSGTKHHLAASAEHTSSSSTTSGDLTYDNKSGTKVTGTGVEHLVIDGTKATVTGTADVNGSSGYRYTLVIVDNGEPGSSDTVKLTVTQPGTSWKLEDSGTLGGGNMQVKSY
;
A
#
# COMPACT_ATOMS: atom_id res chain seq x y z
N MET A 1 -25.26 -1.58 -54.18
CA MET A 1 -25.27 -2.23 -52.85
C MET A 1 -26.65 -2.32 -52.18
N ALA A 2 -27.54 -1.36 -52.37
CA ALA A 2 -28.90 -1.43 -51.78
C ALA A 2 -29.82 -2.49 -52.44
N THR A 3 -29.63 -2.79 -53.71
CA THR A 3 -30.46 -3.74 -54.45
C THR A 3 -30.11 -5.20 -54.16
N GLN A 4 -28.86 -5.53 -53.81
CA GLN A 4 -28.47 -6.88 -53.41
C GLN A 4 -28.95 -7.25 -52.01
N ARG A 5 -29.07 -6.29 -51.10
CA ARG A 5 -29.63 -6.51 -49.75
C ARG A 5 -31.11 -6.96 -49.77
N LYS A 6 -31.91 -6.44 -50.73
CA LYS A 6 -33.29 -6.83 -50.83
C LYS A 6 -33.48 -8.26 -51.40
N HIS A 7 -32.55 -8.74 -52.22
CA HIS A 7 -32.63 -10.10 -52.79
C HIS A 7 -32.22 -11.17 -51.77
N LEU A 8 -31.15 -10.95 -50.99
CA LEU A 8 -30.74 -11.89 -49.94
C LEU A 8 -31.80 -12.00 -48.81
N ARG A 9 -32.41 -10.88 -48.43
CA ARG A 9 -33.52 -10.90 -47.46
C ARG A 9 -34.70 -11.73 -47.96
N ARG A 10 -35.05 -11.70 -49.30
CA ARG A 10 -36.10 -12.52 -49.85
C ARG A 10 -35.76 -14.01 -49.90
N ILE A 11 -34.52 -14.37 -50.18
CA ILE A 11 -34.07 -15.77 -50.20
C ILE A 11 -34.08 -16.35 -48.78
N LEU A 12 -33.63 -15.58 -47.75
CA LEU A 12 -33.61 -16.03 -46.36
C LEU A 12 -35.04 -16.24 -45.80
N VAL A 13 -35.96 -15.36 -46.14
CA VAL A 13 -37.39 -15.51 -45.75
C VAL A 13 -38.03 -16.72 -46.46
N THR A 14 -37.62 -17.04 -47.69
CA THR A 14 -38.13 -18.20 -48.43
C THR A 14 -37.53 -19.52 -47.94
N LEU A 15 -36.28 -19.55 -47.46
CA LEU A 15 -35.63 -20.74 -46.85
C LEU A 15 -36.21 -21.06 -45.47
N LEU A 16 -36.52 -20.05 -44.67
CA LEU A 16 -37.20 -20.23 -43.38
C LEU A 16 -38.67 -20.69 -43.56
N ALA A 17 -39.32 -20.32 -44.67
CA ALA A 17 -40.65 -20.80 -45.01
C ALA A 17 -40.65 -22.25 -45.55
N ALA A 18 -39.52 -22.72 -46.13
CA ALA A 18 -39.41 -24.08 -46.68
C ALA A 18 -39.13 -25.18 -45.64
N LEU A 19 -38.59 -24.83 -44.44
CA LEU A 19 -38.40 -25.78 -43.32
C LEU A 19 -39.65 -25.90 -42.41
N GLY A 20 -40.66 -25.09 -42.62
CA GLY A 20 -41.88 -25.03 -41.79
C GLY A 20 -43.10 -25.74 -42.36
N MET A 21 -43.01 -26.43 -43.50
CA MET A 21 -44.18 -27.11 -44.10
C MET A 21 -44.22 -28.61 -43.87
N VAL A 22 -44.57 -29.02 -42.64
CA VAL A 22 -45.33 -30.24 -42.40
C VAL A 22 -46.48 -29.89 -41.46
N SER A 23 -47.66 -29.87 -42.12
CA SER A 23 -49.01 -29.97 -41.63
C SER A 23 -49.46 -29.24 -40.36
N ALA A 24 -50.33 -28.25 -40.54
CA ALA A 24 -51.72 -28.33 -40.11
C ALA A 24 -52.44 -26.98 -40.37
N THR A 25 -53.52 -27.00 -41.04
CA THR A 25 -54.49 -25.93 -41.10
C THR A 25 -54.96 -25.51 -39.72
N VAL A 26 -54.91 -24.24 -39.40
CA VAL A 26 -55.88 -23.42 -38.71
C VAL A 26 -55.26 -22.06 -38.31
N GLY A 27 -55.92 -20.95 -38.69
CA GLY A 27 -55.80 -19.67 -37.94
C GLY A 27 -54.65 -18.77 -38.39
N ARG A 28 -54.92 -17.70 -39.14
CA ARG A 28 -54.05 -16.54 -39.27
C ARG A 28 -53.83 -15.92 -37.90
N ALA A 29 -52.76 -16.36 -37.19
CA ALA A 29 -52.11 -15.59 -36.18
C ALA A 29 -50.89 -14.92 -36.86
N THR A 30 -50.82 -13.62 -36.87
CA THR A 30 -49.58 -12.85 -37.13
C THR A 30 -48.58 -13.25 -36.06
N ALA A 31 -47.61 -14.12 -36.43
CA ALA A 31 -46.52 -14.43 -35.50
C ALA A 31 -45.75 -13.12 -35.21
N ASP A 32 -45.77 -12.72 -33.99
CA ASP A 32 -44.88 -11.63 -33.54
C ASP A 32 -43.43 -11.95 -33.95
N PRO A 33 -42.66 -10.97 -34.39
CA PRO A 33 -41.28 -11.21 -34.78
C PRO A 33 -40.53 -11.78 -33.55
N LEU A 34 -39.78 -12.87 -33.75
CA LEU A 34 -38.97 -13.48 -32.68
C LEU A 34 -38.12 -12.42 -32.04
N PRO A 35 -38.05 -12.39 -30.66
CA PRO A 35 -37.26 -11.40 -29.93
C PRO A 35 -35.81 -11.44 -30.40
N LEU A 36 -35.23 -10.24 -30.61
CA LEU A 36 -33.84 -10.09 -30.98
C LEU A 36 -32.97 -10.33 -29.73
N THR A 37 -31.86 -10.99 -29.93
CA THR A 37 -30.84 -11.20 -28.86
C THR A 37 -29.44 -10.94 -29.41
N THR A 38 -28.50 -10.73 -28.52
CA THR A 38 -27.11 -10.52 -28.88
C THR A 38 -26.37 -11.86 -28.86
N TRP A 39 -25.61 -12.14 -29.91
CA TRP A 39 -24.77 -13.33 -30.06
C TRP A 39 -23.30 -12.92 -30.21
N ILE A 40 -22.39 -13.73 -29.68
CA ILE A 40 -20.96 -13.62 -29.87
C ILE A 40 -20.55 -14.72 -30.85
N VAL A 41 -19.93 -14.33 -31.96
CA VAL A 41 -19.47 -15.23 -33.01
C VAL A 41 -17.93 -15.24 -33.00
N THR A 42 -17.32 -16.40 -32.82
CA THR A 42 -15.86 -16.53 -32.71
C THR A 42 -15.24 -17.09 -33.99
N TYR A 43 -13.98 -16.72 -34.24
CA TYR A 43 -13.17 -17.08 -35.40
C TYR A 43 -11.77 -17.53 -34.95
N ASN A 44 -10.96 -18.09 -35.88
CA ASN A 44 -9.55 -18.43 -35.57
C ASN A 44 -8.62 -17.20 -35.47
N ALA A 45 -9.05 -16.08 -36.02
CA ALA A 45 -8.33 -14.79 -35.98
C ALA A 45 -9.36 -13.66 -35.98
N ALA A 46 -8.90 -12.42 -35.76
CA ALA A 46 -9.78 -11.25 -35.84
C ALA A 46 -10.56 -11.27 -37.16
N PRO A 47 -11.90 -11.04 -37.13
CA PRO A 47 -12.76 -11.24 -38.29
C PRO A 47 -12.40 -10.28 -39.42
N SER A 48 -12.22 -10.82 -40.62
CA SER A 48 -11.93 -10.05 -41.81
C SER A 48 -13.17 -9.23 -42.26
N GLY A 49 -12.93 -8.21 -43.05
CA GLY A 49 -14.05 -7.42 -43.64
C GLY A 49 -15.06 -8.26 -44.43
N TYR A 50 -14.63 -9.38 -45.03
CA TYR A 50 -15.53 -10.35 -45.69
C TYR A 50 -16.45 -11.05 -44.68
N GLN A 51 -15.90 -11.53 -43.58
CA GLN A 51 -16.68 -12.19 -42.50
C GLN A 51 -17.66 -11.24 -41.84
N LEU A 52 -17.24 -10.01 -41.55
CA LEU A 52 -18.14 -8.97 -41.01
C LEU A 52 -19.22 -8.60 -42.01
N GLY A 53 -18.92 -8.53 -43.32
CA GLY A 53 -19.90 -8.32 -44.37
C GLY A 53 -20.91 -9.47 -44.49
N THR A 54 -20.47 -10.72 -44.32
CA THR A 54 -21.33 -11.91 -44.28
C THR A 54 -22.26 -11.87 -43.08
N LEU A 55 -21.76 -11.56 -41.87
CA LEU A 55 -22.60 -11.37 -40.67
C LEU A 55 -23.63 -10.26 -40.89
N ALA A 56 -23.18 -9.10 -41.37
CA ALA A 56 -24.09 -7.97 -41.64
C ALA A 56 -25.18 -8.26 -42.69
N GLY A 57 -24.98 -9.28 -43.53
CA GLY A 57 -25.99 -9.75 -44.49
C GLY A 57 -27.11 -10.56 -43.85
N VAL A 58 -26.90 -11.12 -42.66
CA VAL A 58 -27.85 -12.06 -42.01
C VAL A 58 -28.27 -11.63 -40.60
N THR A 59 -27.78 -10.53 -40.11
CA THR A 59 -28.08 -10.01 -38.76
C THR A 59 -28.51 -8.54 -38.81
N GLU A 60 -29.13 -8.04 -37.76
CA GLU A 60 -29.59 -6.64 -37.69
C GLU A 60 -28.44 -5.66 -37.39
N ALA A 61 -27.46 -6.08 -36.60
CA ALA A 61 -26.27 -5.30 -36.31
C ALA A 61 -25.04 -6.19 -36.14
N VAL A 62 -23.84 -5.66 -36.45
CA VAL A 62 -22.55 -6.35 -36.32
C VAL A 62 -21.52 -5.40 -35.80
N HIS A 63 -20.79 -5.85 -34.79
CA HIS A 63 -19.57 -5.20 -34.29
C HIS A 63 -18.41 -6.22 -34.32
N GLY A 64 -17.36 -5.95 -35.08
CA GLY A 64 -16.18 -6.80 -35.17
C GLY A 64 -15.06 -6.25 -34.28
N PHE A 65 -14.44 -7.11 -33.46
CA PHE A 65 -13.29 -6.74 -32.67
C PHE A 65 -12.02 -6.74 -33.51
N VAL A 66 -11.12 -5.80 -33.27
CA VAL A 66 -9.88 -5.67 -34.06
C VAL A 66 -8.79 -6.61 -33.57
N LYS A 67 -8.74 -6.90 -32.28
CA LYS A 67 -7.71 -7.73 -31.64
C LYS A 67 -8.23 -9.08 -31.16
N ILE A 68 -9.54 -9.20 -30.94
CA ILE A 68 -10.20 -10.41 -30.47
C ILE A 68 -10.75 -11.18 -31.67
N PRO A 69 -10.57 -12.51 -31.77
CA PRO A 69 -11.08 -13.32 -32.87
C PRO A 69 -12.58 -13.53 -32.74
N ALA A 70 -13.34 -12.44 -32.58
CA ALA A 70 -14.78 -12.49 -32.39
C ALA A 70 -15.51 -11.29 -33.00
N ALA A 71 -16.80 -11.46 -33.23
CA ALA A 71 -17.74 -10.39 -33.55
C ALA A 71 -19.01 -10.52 -32.71
N VAL A 72 -19.62 -9.40 -32.37
CA VAL A 72 -20.94 -9.36 -31.72
C VAL A 72 -21.98 -9.06 -32.76
N VAL A 73 -23.08 -9.79 -32.73
CA VAL A 73 -24.22 -9.61 -33.68
C VAL A 73 -25.55 -9.57 -32.95
N VAL A 74 -26.47 -8.82 -33.45
CA VAL A 74 -27.89 -8.82 -33.02
C VAL A 74 -28.70 -9.58 -34.03
N ALA A 75 -29.36 -10.67 -33.60
CA ALA A 75 -30.12 -11.55 -34.45
C ALA A 75 -31.29 -12.20 -33.65
N PRO A 76 -32.30 -12.78 -34.31
CA PRO A 76 -33.35 -13.51 -33.59
C PRO A 76 -32.81 -14.61 -32.68
N ALA A 77 -33.48 -14.88 -31.57
CA ALA A 77 -33.06 -15.85 -30.54
C ALA A 77 -32.79 -17.27 -31.12
N GLY A 78 -33.44 -17.65 -32.23
CA GLY A 78 -33.20 -18.93 -32.91
C GLY A 78 -32.07 -18.92 -33.95
N ALA A 79 -31.32 -17.83 -34.11
CA ALA A 79 -30.34 -17.69 -35.19
C ALA A 79 -29.03 -18.45 -34.97
N GLN A 80 -28.80 -19.06 -33.80
CA GLN A 80 -27.53 -19.69 -33.43
C GLN A 80 -27.03 -20.74 -34.45
N ALA A 81 -27.95 -21.61 -34.92
CA ALA A 81 -27.59 -22.64 -35.90
C ALA A 81 -27.18 -22.05 -37.25
N LEU A 82 -27.87 -20.98 -37.68
CA LEU A 82 -27.56 -20.25 -38.90
C LEU A 82 -26.19 -19.56 -38.81
N LEU A 83 -25.95 -18.90 -37.71
CA LEU A 83 -24.66 -18.21 -37.46
C LEU A 83 -23.49 -19.20 -37.41
N ARG A 84 -23.69 -20.39 -36.82
CA ARG A 84 -22.67 -21.45 -36.79
C ARG A 84 -22.37 -22.03 -38.19
N ALA A 85 -23.30 -21.99 -39.10
CA ALA A 85 -23.12 -22.49 -40.46
C ALA A 85 -22.38 -21.51 -41.38
N LEU A 86 -22.06 -20.30 -40.91
CA LEU A 86 -21.36 -19.31 -41.72
C LEU A 86 -19.87 -19.66 -41.86
N PRO A 87 -19.24 -19.33 -43.03
CA PRO A 87 -17.85 -19.66 -43.30
C PRO A 87 -16.86 -19.07 -42.25
N GLY A 88 -16.03 -19.93 -41.71
CA GLY A 88 -14.96 -19.56 -40.77
C GLY A 88 -15.42 -19.35 -39.35
N VAL A 89 -16.68 -19.50 -39.01
CA VAL A 89 -17.18 -19.45 -37.64
C VAL A 89 -16.74 -20.69 -36.87
N GLN A 90 -16.17 -20.49 -35.72
CA GLN A 90 -15.73 -21.54 -34.79
C GLN A 90 -16.76 -21.82 -33.70
N GLY A 91 -17.41 -20.78 -33.21
CA GLY A 91 -18.43 -20.89 -32.17
C GLY A 91 -19.43 -19.75 -32.23
N VAL A 92 -20.59 -19.97 -31.64
CA VAL A 92 -21.64 -18.96 -31.45
C VAL A 92 -22.18 -19.12 -30.04
N TYR A 93 -22.06 -18.07 -29.25
CA TYR A 93 -22.40 -18.01 -27.84
C TYR A 93 -23.46 -16.94 -27.60
N ALA A 94 -24.38 -17.22 -26.68
CA ALA A 94 -25.30 -16.19 -26.23
C ALA A 94 -24.48 -15.11 -25.48
N ASN A 95 -24.96 -13.88 -25.45
CA ASN A 95 -24.47 -12.87 -24.56
C ASN A 95 -24.96 -13.23 -23.15
N GLU A 96 -24.18 -14.03 -22.45
CA GLU A 96 -24.47 -14.44 -21.09
C GLU A 96 -24.31 -13.21 -20.19
N GLN A 97 -25.25 -13.00 -19.28
CA GLN A 97 -25.07 -12.06 -18.18
C GLN A 97 -24.29 -12.77 -17.11
N TYR A 98 -23.05 -12.35 -16.93
CA TYR A 98 -22.27 -12.73 -15.77
C TYR A 98 -22.83 -11.98 -14.57
N GLN A 99 -23.12 -12.69 -13.50
CA GLN A 99 -23.41 -12.08 -12.22
C GLN A 99 -22.09 -11.51 -11.69
N TRP A 100 -22.13 -10.24 -11.31
CA TRP A 100 -21.07 -9.64 -10.53
C TRP A 100 -20.88 -10.50 -9.30
N LEU A 101 -19.68 -11.03 -9.10
CA LEU A 101 -19.27 -11.61 -7.83
C LEU A 101 -19.13 -10.41 -6.90
N SER A 102 -20.24 -10.07 -6.22
CA SER A 102 -20.31 -8.98 -5.27
C SER A 102 -19.24 -9.14 -4.21
N ASP A 103 -18.76 -8.04 -3.65
CA ASP A 103 -17.71 -7.94 -2.66
C ASP A 103 -17.75 -9.05 -1.63
N LEU A 104 -16.75 -9.90 -1.64
CA LEU A 104 -16.74 -11.05 -0.78
C LEU A 104 -15.33 -11.34 -0.28
N SER A 105 -14.59 -10.29 0.11
CA SER A 105 -13.30 -10.45 0.79
C SER A 105 -13.47 -11.32 2.03
N THR A 106 -14.57 -11.15 2.77
CA THR A 106 -14.95 -11.98 3.91
C THR A 106 -15.35 -13.39 3.52
N GLN A 107 -15.91 -13.59 2.33
CA GLN A 107 -16.19 -14.94 1.80
C GLN A 107 -14.93 -15.62 1.30
N SER A 108 -14.07 -14.94 0.57
CA SER A 108 -12.83 -15.52 0.03
C SER A 108 -11.90 -16.02 1.13
N SER A 109 -11.91 -15.38 2.29
CA SER A 109 -11.16 -15.78 3.48
C SER A 109 -11.89 -16.79 4.37
N GLY A 110 -13.19 -17.04 4.16
CA GLY A 110 -14.03 -17.88 5.03
C GLY A 110 -14.52 -17.19 6.31
N ALA A 111 -14.39 -15.86 6.43
CA ALA A 111 -14.85 -15.13 7.63
C ALA A 111 -16.39 -15.15 7.75
N SER A 112 -17.12 -15.05 6.64
CA SER A 112 -18.58 -15.17 6.65
C SER A 112 -19.04 -16.54 7.18
N GLN A 113 -18.34 -17.60 6.83
CA GLN A 113 -18.63 -18.94 7.36
C GLN A 113 -18.40 -19.05 8.86
N VAL A 114 -17.45 -18.29 9.44
CA VAL A 114 -17.27 -18.22 10.90
C VAL A 114 -18.52 -17.64 11.58
N TRP A 115 -19.14 -16.64 10.97
CA TRP A 115 -20.37 -16.05 11.53
C TRP A 115 -21.55 -17.01 11.44
N ASP A 116 -21.72 -17.65 10.28
CA ASP A 116 -22.87 -18.47 9.96
C ASP A 116 -22.78 -19.85 10.63
N ASP A 117 -21.63 -20.51 10.60
CA ASP A 117 -21.44 -21.88 11.08
C ASP A 117 -21.04 -21.94 12.56
N LEU A 118 -20.24 -20.97 13.04
CA LEU A 118 -19.69 -21.00 14.39
C LEU A 118 -20.29 -19.93 15.33
N GLY A 119 -20.95 -18.92 14.80
CA GLY A 119 -21.59 -17.84 15.56
C GLY A 119 -20.61 -16.81 16.18
N TRP A 120 -19.32 -16.84 15.80
CA TRP A 120 -18.32 -15.91 16.33
C TRP A 120 -18.27 -14.65 15.49
N THR A 121 -18.35 -13.48 16.14
CA THR A 121 -18.38 -12.16 15.50
C THR A 121 -17.28 -11.22 15.99
N GLY A 122 -16.44 -11.68 16.92
CA GLY A 122 -15.44 -10.86 17.60
C GLY A 122 -15.96 -10.16 18.85
N GLN A 123 -17.17 -10.45 19.30
CA GLN A 123 -17.81 -9.77 20.45
C GLN A 123 -16.94 -9.84 21.71
N GLY A 124 -16.79 -8.69 22.38
CA GLY A 124 -16.02 -8.56 23.60
C GLY A 124 -14.50 -8.44 23.38
N ILE A 125 -14.03 -8.40 22.14
CA ILE A 125 -12.62 -8.21 21.78
C ILE A 125 -12.41 -6.77 21.29
N GLY A 126 -11.39 -6.10 21.84
CA GLY A 126 -10.91 -4.81 21.37
C GLY A 126 -9.90 -4.97 20.23
N VAL A 127 -10.10 -4.25 19.15
CA VAL A 127 -9.19 -4.11 18.01
C VAL A 127 -8.69 -2.67 17.98
N ALA A 128 -7.39 -2.47 18.17
CA ALA A 128 -6.79 -1.15 18.04
C ALA A 128 -6.40 -0.91 16.59
N ILE A 129 -6.84 0.21 16.02
CA ILE A 129 -6.49 0.69 14.68
C ILE A 129 -5.53 1.87 14.86
N MET A 130 -4.26 1.63 14.66
CA MET A 130 -3.23 2.67 14.69
C MET A 130 -2.89 3.09 13.27
N ASP A 131 -3.49 4.22 12.84
CA ASP A 131 -3.53 4.66 11.46
C ASP A 131 -3.71 6.19 11.38
N ALA A 132 -4.16 6.75 10.26
CA ALA A 132 -4.50 8.16 10.12
C ALA A 132 -5.55 8.63 11.13
N GLY A 133 -6.45 7.74 11.52
CA GLY A 133 -7.53 7.96 12.47
C GLY A 133 -8.71 7.06 12.21
N VAL A 134 -9.81 7.27 12.94
CA VAL A 134 -11.10 6.58 12.74
C VAL A 134 -12.24 7.61 12.76
N ASP A 135 -13.10 7.58 11.74
CA ASP A 135 -14.29 8.41 11.68
C ASP A 135 -15.46 7.78 12.43
N GLY A 136 -15.58 8.09 13.71
CA GLY A 136 -16.68 7.63 14.54
C GLY A 136 -18.01 8.34 14.30
N THR A 137 -18.14 9.22 13.30
CA THR A 137 -19.42 9.74 12.82
C THR A 137 -20.04 8.84 11.76
N HIS A 138 -19.25 7.96 11.14
CA HIS A 138 -19.74 6.97 10.18
C HIS A 138 -20.59 5.91 10.92
N PRO A 139 -21.78 5.52 10.40
CA PRO A 139 -22.67 4.58 11.09
C PRO A 139 -22.04 3.23 11.43
N ASP A 140 -21.14 2.73 10.59
CA ASP A 140 -20.46 1.44 10.79
C ASP A 140 -19.36 1.46 11.84
N LEU A 141 -18.83 2.64 12.14
CA LEU A 141 -17.73 2.86 13.08
C LEU A 141 -18.14 3.70 14.30
N CYS A 142 -19.42 3.97 14.45
CA CYS A 142 -19.97 4.98 15.33
C CYS A 142 -19.33 5.01 16.73
N ALA A 143 -18.87 6.20 17.14
CA ALA A 143 -18.28 6.46 18.46
C ALA A 143 -19.32 6.98 19.47
N GLN A 144 -20.49 7.40 19.00
CA GLN A 144 -21.60 7.86 19.84
C GLN A 144 -22.92 7.28 19.35
N ALA A 145 -23.82 7.00 20.26
CA ALA A 145 -25.12 6.36 19.96
C ALA A 145 -25.93 7.08 18.87
N VAL A 146 -25.78 8.40 18.75
CA VAL A 146 -26.48 9.22 17.75
C VAL A 146 -26.08 8.89 16.32
N PHE A 147 -24.90 8.36 16.10
CA PHE A 147 -24.39 7.95 14.79
C PHE A 147 -24.63 6.47 14.47
N CYS A 148 -24.95 5.64 15.48
CA CYS A 148 -25.15 4.21 15.33
C CYS A 148 -26.50 3.88 14.69
N ARG A 149 -26.51 2.95 13.74
CA ARG A 149 -27.75 2.44 13.13
C ARG A 149 -28.09 1.06 13.67
N GLY A 150 -28.89 1.00 14.72
CA GLY A 150 -29.41 -0.26 15.28
C GLY A 150 -28.36 -1.16 15.96
N THR A 151 -27.18 -0.64 16.24
CA THR A 151 -26.09 -1.31 16.97
C THR A 151 -25.69 -0.44 18.16
N GLY A 152 -24.96 -1.01 19.13
CA GLY A 152 -24.29 -0.22 20.18
C GLY A 152 -23.08 0.54 19.61
N VAL A 153 -22.48 1.40 20.44
CA VAL A 153 -21.26 2.13 20.12
C VAL A 153 -20.17 1.15 19.68
N LYS A 154 -19.58 1.43 18.52
CA LYS A 154 -18.58 0.59 17.86
C LYS A 154 -17.16 1.00 18.22
N THR A 155 -16.82 2.26 18.04
CA THR A 155 -15.55 2.85 18.45
C THR A 155 -15.67 3.32 19.90
N VAL A 156 -15.22 2.47 20.82
CA VAL A 156 -15.37 2.72 22.28
C VAL A 156 -14.36 3.73 22.81
N GLN A 157 -13.29 3.96 22.07
CA GLN A 157 -12.31 5.00 22.31
C GLN A 157 -11.72 5.47 20.99
N ASN A 158 -11.49 6.74 20.86
CA ASN A 158 -10.90 7.35 19.69
C ASN A 158 -9.97 8.50 20.13
N VAL A 159 -8.69 8.34 19.85
CA VAL A 159 -7.65 9.28 20.30
C VAL A 159 -6.88 9.81 19.10
N LYS A 160 -6.44 11.05 19.18
CA LYS A 160 -5.49 11.65 18.23
C LYS A 160 -4.17 11.92 18.93
N ILE A 161 -3.09 11.48 18.31
CA ILE A 161 -1.73 11.79 18.74
C ILE A 161 -1.29 13.00 17.94
N LEU A 162 -0.82 14.03 18.64
CA LEU A 162 -0.35 15.28 18.05
C LEU A 162 1.14 15.45 18.35
N GLY A 163 1.93 15.60 17.30
CA GLY A 163 3.36 15.84 17.40
C GLY A 163 3.70 17.28 17.79
N ARG A 164 4.97 17.54 18.01
CA ARG A 164 5.53 18.80 18.52
C ARG A 164 5.15 20.04 17.71
N GLN A 165 4.82 19.92 16.44
CA GLN A 165 4.46 21.07 15.61
C GLN A 165 3.23 21.81 16.11
N ASP A 166 2.37 21.13 16.85
CA ASP A 166 1.11 21.67 17.37
C ASP A 166 1.22 22.23 18.80
N TYR A 167 2.28 21.85 19.55
CA TYR A 167 2.43 22.20 20.97
C TYR A 167 3.86 22.55 21.36
N ALA A 168 4.05 23.79 21.83
CA ALA A 168 5.37 24.33 22.18
C ALA A 168 6.00 23.76 23.48
N VAL A 169 5.24 23.05 24.29
CA VAL A 169 5.64 22.67 25.65
C VAL A 169 5.86 21.17 25.79
N ASP A 170 5.04 20.35 25.12
CA ASP A 170 5.16 18.88 25.14
C ASP A 170 5.44 18.38 23.71
N PRO A 171 6.45 17.52 23.51
CA PRO A 171 6.74 16.98 22.18
C PRO A 171 5.61 16.09 21.62
N VAL A 172 4.75 15.53 22.49
CA VAL A 172 3.62 14.69 22.11
C VAL A 172 2.44 14.94 23.03
N VAL A 173 1.27 15.09 22.45
CA VAL A 173 0.02 15.20 23.21
C VAL A 173 -0.96 14.13 22.72
N VAL A 174 -1.53 13.38 23.66
CA VAL A 174 -2.60 12.41 23.41
C VAL A 174 -3.94 13.09 23.73
N VAL A 175 -4.82 13.21 22.74
CA VAL A 175 -6.16 13.79 22.88
C VAL A 175 -7.19 12.66 22.79
N PRO A 176 -7.73 12.19 23.92
CA PRO A 176 -8.73 11.11 23.95
C PRO A 176 -10.16 11.62 23.71
N ASP A 177 -11.07 10.67 23.64
CA ASP A 177 -12.53 10.87 23.63
C ASP A 177 -13.05 11.71 22.43
N LEU A 178 -12.32 11.65 21.31
CA LEU A 178 -12.75 12.31 20.08
C LEU A 178 -13.77 11.45 19.32
N VAL A 179 -14.69 12.11 18.63
CA VAL A 179 -15.68 11.41 17.80
C VAL A 179 -15.05 10.99 16.46
N ASN A 180 -14.32 11.90 15.85
CA ASN A 180 -13.63 11.67 14.57
C ASN A 180 -12.17 12.09 14.68
N THR A 181 -11.26 11.19 14.35
CA THR A 181 -9.81 11.45 14.31
C THR A 181 -9.23 11.32 12.89
N ASP A 182 -10.04 10.81 11.94
CA ASP A 182 -9.65 10.67 10.53
C ASP A 182 -10.22 11.84 9.71
N THR A 183 -9.53 12.96 9.77
CA THR A 183 -9.98 14.22 9.16
C THR A 183 -9.27 14.58 7.85
N GLY A 184 -8.32 13.79 7.42
CA GLY A 184 -7.47 14.04 6.25
C GLY A 184 -7.55 12.94 5.19
N SER A 185 -7.13 11.72 5.50
CA SER A 185 -6.92 10.70 4.48
C SER A 185 -8.10 9.75 4.22
N GLY A 186 -8.88 9.42 5.24
CA GLY A 186 -9.90 8.38 5.17
C GLY A 186 -9.35 6.95 5.23
N HIS A 187 -8.02 6.78 5.22
CA HIS A 187 -7.36 5.48 5.18
C HIS A 187 -7.64 4.64 6.44
N GLY A 188 -7.48 5.23 7.62
CA GLY A 188 -7.70 4.52 8.88
C GLY A 188 -9.16 4.12 9.09
N SER A 189 -10.12 4.91 8.61
CA SER A 189 -11.55 4.55 8.65
C SER A 189 -11.85 3.38 7.72
N HIS A 190 -11.24 3.34 6.52
CA HIS A 190 -11.36 2.21 5.59
C HIS A 190 -10.79 0.93 6.23
N VAL A 191 -9.60 1.00 6.81
CA VAL A 191 -8.94 -0.08 7.56
C VAL A 191 -9.82 -0.56 8.73
N ALA A 192 -10.40 0.36 9.52
CA ALA A 192 -11.28 0.03 10.63
C ALA A 192 -12.55 -0.70 10.16
N GLY A 193 -13.11 -0.28 9.02
CA GLY A 193 -14.25 -0.91 8.37
C GLY A 193 -13.97 -2.38 8.01
N ILE A 194 -12.83 -2.68 7.39
CA ILE A 194 -12.42 -4.05 7.05
C ILE A 194 -12.29 -4.91 8.31
N ALA A 195 -11.64 -4.40 9.34
CA ALA A 195 -11.43 -5.17 10.56
C ALA A 195 -12.75 -5.49 11.27
N ALA A 196 -13.63 -4.49 11.42
CA ALA A 196 -14.75 -4.62 12.33
C ALA A 196 -16.00 -3.77 12.01
N GLY A 197 -16.12 -3.13 10.86
CA GLY A 197 -17.31 -2.35 10.47
C GLY A 197 -18.61 -3.14 10.59
N THR A 198 -19.70 -2.48 10.97
CA THR A 198 -20.99 -3.16 11.18
C THR A 198 -21.75 -3.44 9.88
N GLY A 199 -21.46 -2.73 8.79
CA GLY A 199 -22.18 -2.80 7.52
C GLY A 199 -23.53 -2.09 7.52
N THR A 200 -23.95 -1.51 8.63
CA THR A 200 -25.31 -0.97 8.81
C THR A 200 -25.59 0.33 8.06
N ALA A 201 -24.55 0.97 7.53
CA ALA A 201 -24.72 2.14 6.67
C ALA A 201 -25.24 1.76 5.27
N GLY A 202 -24.91 0.55 4.80
CA GLY A 202 -25.32 0.04 3.49
C GLY A 202 -26.76 -0.43 3.43
N THR A 203 -27.26 -0.58 2.22
CA THR A 203 -28.62 -1.13 1.94
C THR A 203 -28.69 -2.63 2.28
N ASP A 204 -27.57 -3.34 2.16
CA ASP A 204 -27.40 -4.72 2.64
C ASP A 204 -26.24 -4.77 3.64
N PRO A 205 -26.53 -4.84 4.94
CA PRO A 205 -25.50 -4.90 5.96
C PRO A 205 -24.54 -6.08 5.79
N THR A 206 -24.99 -7.20 5.27
CA THR A 206 -24.13 -8.40 5.14
C THR A 206 -23.04 -8.23 4.12
N LYS A 207 -23.24 -7.36 3.15
CA LYS A 207 -22.29 -7.06 2.08
C LYS A 207 -21.06 -6.28 2.57
N TYR A 208 -21.25 -5.41 3.57
CA TYR A 208 -20.21 -4.46 3.99
C TYR A 208 -19.68 -4.69 5.41
N ARG A 209 -20.06 -5.82 6.03
CA ARG A 209 -19.52 -6.19 7.35
C ARG A 209 -18.02 -6.41 7.28
N GLY A 210 -17.33 -5.84 8.27
CA GLY A 210 -15.95 -6.20 8.57
C GLY A 210 -15.84 -7.61 9.14
N VAL A 211 -14.64 -8.17 9.08
CA VAL A 211 -14.37 -9.56 9.46
C VAL A 211 -14.85 -9.89 10.87
N ALA A 212 -14.61 -9.01 11.83
CA ALA A 212 -15.06 -9.14 13.23
C ALA A 212 -16.07 -8.06 13.58
N TYR A 213 -17.19 -8.02 12.85
CA TYR A 213 -18.17 -6.94 12.99
C TYR A 213 -18.80 -6.80 14.39
N GLY A 214 -18.64 -7.77 15.28
CA GLY A 214 -19.03 -7.71 16.68
C GLY A 214 -17.96 -7.16 17.63
N SER A 215 -16.72 -7.00 17.18
CA SER A 215 -15.62 -6.43 17.99
C SER A 215 -15.80 -4.95 18.28
N GLN A 216 -15.15 -4.46 19.32
CA GLN A 216 -15.03 -3.04 19.62
C GLN A 216 -13.75 -2.47 18.96
N LEU A 217 -13.81 -1.23 18.53
CA LEU A 217 -12.70 -0.49 17.96
C LEU A 217 -12.12 0.51 18.96
N VAL A 218 -10.79 0.60 18.97
CA VAL A 218 -10.03 1.66 19.61
C VAL A 218 -9.24 2.36 18.50
N GLY A 219 -9.70 3.55 18.11
CA GLY A 219 -9.04 4.37 17.10
C GLY A 219 -7.85 5.10 17.71
N VAL A 220 -6.67 4.99 17.08
CA VAL A 220 -5.44 5.71 17.46
C VAL A 220 -4.91 6.41 16.23
N GLY A 221 -5.31 7.67 16.05
CA GLY A 221 -4.89 8.52 14.94
C GLY A 221 -3.49 9.06 15.17
N VAL A 222 -2.51 8.54 14.43
CA VAL A 222 -1.11 8.97 14.48
C VAL A 222 -0.75 10.01 13.42
N GLY A 223 -1.75 10.46 12.63
CA GLY A 223 -1.64 11.49 11.61
C GLY A 223 -1.62 10.94 10.19
N ASP A 224 -1.90 11.81 9.20
CA ASP A 224 -1.85 11.45 7.77
C ASP A 224 -0.39 11.22 7.32
N VAL A 225 0.55 11.86 7.96
CA VAL A 225 1.99 11.56 7.89
C VAL A 225 2.36 10.82 9.16
N VAL A 226 2.77 9.55 9.00
CA VAL A 226 3.09 8.68 10.12
C VAL A 226 4.52 8.96 10.58
N GLU A 227 4.66 9.57 11.76
CA GLU A 227 5.95 9.84 12.38
C GLU A 227 6.25 8.87 13.53
N ALA A 228 7.51 8.48 13.69
CA ALA A 228 7.93 7.51 14.70
C ALA A 228 7.53 7.94 16.14
N VAL A 229 7.60 9.22 16.45
CA VAL A 229 7.22 9.75 17.77
C VAL A 229 5.72 9.55 18.03
N ASN A 230 4.86 9.82 17.05
CA ASN A 230 3.42 9.63 17.16
C ASN A 230 3.06 8.14 17.29
N VAL A 231 3.75 7.29 16.54
CA VAL A 231 3.60 5.83 16.61
C VAL A 231 3.96 5.29 17.99
N LEU A 232 5.10 5.74 18.55
CA LEU A 232 5.53 5.32 19.90
C LEU A 232 4.51 5.74 20.96
N ALA A 233 4.00 6.96 20.89
CA ALA A 233 2.95 7.43 21.80
C ALA A 233 1.64 6.65 21.61
N GLY A 234 1.31 6.26 20.38
CA GLY A 234 0.18 5.38 20.06
C GLY A 234 0.33 3.99 20.68
N PHE A 235 1.50 3.35 20.54
CA PHE A 235 1.79 2.08 21.21
C PHE A 235 1.68 2.22 22.72
N ASP A 236 2.31 3.24 23.33
CA ASP A 236 2.30 3.47 24.75
C ASP A 236 0.86 3.65 25.28
N TYR A 237 0.04 4.44 24.58
CA TYR A 237 -1.38 4.59 24.90
C TYR A 237 -2.14 3.25 24.84
N ILE A 238 -1.94 2.47 23.78
CA ILE A 238 -2.61 1.18 23.62
C ILE A 238 -2.22 0.22 24.73
N LEU A 239 -0.93 0.12 25.05
CA LEU A 239 -0.42 -0.78 26.09
C LEU A 239 -0.95 -0.42 27.49
N GLN A 240 -1.03 0.87 27.80
CA GLN A 240 -1.62 1.34 29.07
C GLN A 240 -3.11 1.04 29.18
N ASN A 241 -3.84 1.04 28.07
CA ASN A 241 -5.30 0.91 28.03
C ASN A 241 -5.77 -0.47 27.54
N ALA A 242 -4.86 -1.41 27.26
CA ALA A 242 -5.19 -2.71 26.71
C ALA A 242 -6.16 -3.53 27.58
N ALA A 243 -6.02 -3.44 28.89
CA ALA A 243 -6.93 -4.13 29.82
C ALA A 243 -8.33 -3.47 29.84
N THR A 244 -8.40 -2.15 29.83
CA THR A 244 -9.64 -1.36 29.86
C THR A 244 -10.55 -1.68 28.68
N TYR A 245 -9.97 -1.74 27.48
CA TYR A 245 -10.71 -1.98 26.24
C TYR A 245 -10.57 -3.42 25.73
N ASN A 246 -9.99 -4.32 26.54
CA ASN A 246 -9.73 -5.72 26.19
C ASN A 246 -9.06 -5.87 24.80
N ILE A 247 -8.05 -5.03 24.51
CA ILE A 247 -7.32 -5.04 23.25
C ILE A 247 -6.52 -6.32 23.14
N LYS A 248 -6.68 -7.06 22.04
CA LYS A 248 -5.99 -8.31 21.75
C LYS A 248 -5.21 -8.26 20.44
N VAL A 249 -5.46 -7.23 19.63
CA VAL A 249 -4.77 -7.04 18.36
C VAL A 249 -4.60 -5.55 18.08
N ILE A 250 -3.45 -5.19 17.53
CA ILE A 250 -3.11 -3.87 17.01
C ILE A 250 -2.92 -4.01 15.51
N ASN A 251 -3.68 -3.28 14.72
CA ASN A 251 -3.54 -3.17 13.28
C ASN A 251 -2.66 -1.99 12.91
N ASN A 252 -1.68 -2.23 12.03
CA ASN A 252 -0.75 -1.24 11.52
C ASN A 252 -0.69 -1.37 9.99
N SER A 253 -1.35 -0.47 9.28
CA SER A 253 -1.41 -0.46 7.82
C SER A 253 -0.49 0.62 7.25
N TRP A 254 0.72 0.74 7.78
CA TRP A 254 1.74 1.73 7.44
C TRP A 254 3.15 1.15 7.62
N GLY A 255 4.16 1.84 7.15
CA GLY A 255 5.56 1.48 7.34
C GLY A 255 6.49 2.40 6.56
N PRO A 256 7.81 2.31 6.79
CA PRO A 256 8.77 2.93 5.91
C PRO A 256 8.72 2.27 4.53
N GLY A 257 9.15 3.00 3.50
CA GLY A 257 9.28 2.47 2.15
C GLY A 257 10.21 1.25 2.07
N ALA A 258 10.22 0.60 0.91
CA ALA A 258 11.03 -0.57 0.62
C ALA A 258 12.52 -0.39 0.97
N PHE A 259 13.19 -1.51 1.23
CA PHE A 259 14.64 -1.60 1.45
C PHE A 259 15.15 -0.96 2.74
N THR A 260 14.25 -0.71 3.70
CA THR A 260 14.69 -0.39 5.07
C THR A 260 14.93 -1.69 5.81
N ALA A 261 16.17 -1.94 6.17
CA ALA A 261 16.59 -3.16 6.86
C ALA A 261 15.93 -3.29 8.24
N TYR A 262 15.58 -4.53 8.63
CA TYR A 262 15.13 -4.81 9.99
C TYR A 262 16.22 -4.47 11.02
N ASP A 263 15.89 -3.60 11.96
CA ASP A 263 16.73 -3.22 13.08
C ASP A 263 16.03 -3.60 14.40
N PRO A 264 16.55 -4.60 15.15
CA PRO A 264 15.94 -5.01 16.41
C PRO A 264 16.01 -3.93 17.51
N GLN A 265 16.86 -2.91 17.36
CA GLN A 265 16.98 -1.81 18.31
C GLN A 265 16.16 -0.57 17.90
N HIS A 266 15.52 -0.60 16.74
CA HIS A 266 14.65 0.49 16.32
C HIS A 266 13.51 0.69 17.33
N PRO A 267 13.23 1.92 17.81
CA PRO A 267 12.25 2.16 18.87
C PRO A 267 10.85 1.54 18.58
N VAL A 268 10.41 1.58 17.34
CA VAL A 268 9.12 0.96 16.95
C VAL A 268 9.18 -0.57 17.05
N ASN A 269 10.30 -1.21 16.71
CA ASN A 269 10.48 -2.65 16.90
C ASN A 269 10.46 -3.02 18.40
N LEU A 270 11.07 -2.20 19.25
CA LEU A 270 11.00 -2.39 20.71
C LEU A 270 9.55 -2.24 21.24
N ALA A 271 8.76 -1.34 20.66
CA ALA A 271 7.34 -1.18 21.02
C ALA A 271 6.50 -2.38 20.55
N ILE A 272 6.78 -2.94 19.36
CA ILE A 272 6.18 -4.19 18.88
C ILE A 272 6.47 -5.34 19.86
N ASP A 273 7.74 -5.48 20.27
CA ASP A 273 8.16 -6.51 21.22
C ASP A 273 7.46 -6.35 22.56
N ALA A 274 7.28 -5.11 23.04
CA ALA A 274 6.55 -4.82 24.27
C ALA A 274 5.06 -5.24 24.17
N ALA A 275 4.40 -4.96 23.03
CA ALA A 275 3.02 -5.37 22.80
C ALA A 275 2.87 -6.90 22.75
N TRP A 276 3.77 -7.57 22.03
CA TRP A 276 3.83 -9.03 21.95
C TRP A 276 4.00 -9.68 23.33
N ASN A 277 4.93 -9.16 24.14
CA ASN A 277 5.19 -9.64 25.50
C ASN A 277 4.01 -9.39 26.45
N GLN A 278 3.16 -8.41 26.15
CA GLN A 278 1.92 -8.16 26.89
C GLN A 278 0.76 -9.05 26.40
N GLY A 279 0.99 -9.92 25.43
CA GLY A 279 0.00 -10.86 24.90
C GLY A 279 -0.91 -10.25 23.83
N ILE A 280 -0.48 -9.19 23.16
CA ILE A 280 -1.21 -8.50 22.10
C ILE A 280 -0.59 -8.85 20.75
N SER A 281 -1.39 -9.34 19.81
CA SER A 281 -0.95 -9.59 18.45
C SER A 281 -0.74 -8.28 17.70
N VAL A 282 0.42 -8.11 17.07
CA VAL A 282 0.75 -6.91 16.29
C VAL A 282 0.75 -7.29 14.82
N VAL A 283 -0.15 -6.70 14.05
CA VAL A 283 -0.35 -6.99 12.62
C VAL A 283 0.19 -5.83 11.79
N PHE A 284 0.99 -6.16 10.78
CA PHE A 284 1.51 -5.20 9.80
C PHE A 284 1.22 -5.64 8.37
N GLY A 285 0.89 -4.69 7.50
CA GLY A 285 0.96 -4.91 6.07
C GLY A 285 2.41 -5.21 5.64
N ALA A 286 2.61 -6.18 4.76
CA ALA A 286 3.94 -6.57 4.29
C ALA A 286 4.67 -5.46 3.52
N GLY A 287 3.93 -4.50 2.97
CA GLY A 287 4.40 -3.43 2.09
C GLY A 287 3.86 -3.58 0.67
N ASN A 288 3.95 -2.51 -0.13
CA ASN A 288 3.41 -2.45 -1.49
C ASN A 288 4.51 -2.24 -2.56
N ASP A 289 5.74 -2.62 -2.23
CA ASP A 289 6.93 -2.41 -3.06
C ASP A 289 7.34 -3.69 -3.82
N GLY A 290 6.38 -4.57 -4.04
CA GLY A 290 6.68 -5.91 -4.49
C GLY A 290 6.52 -6.17 -5.95
N THR A 291 7.41 -6.57 -6.68
CA THR A 291 7.77 -7.79 -7.34
C THR A 291 9.16 -8.23 -6.90
N ARG A 292 9.93 -7.34 -6.31
CA ARG A 292 11.29 -7.57 -5.85
C ARG A 292 11.31 -8.38 -4.56
N THR A 293 12.33 -9.19 -4.41
CA THR A 293 12.67 -9.82 -3.13
C THR A 293 13.25 -8.79 -2.17
N ASP A 294 13.23 -9.09 -0.88
CA ASP A 294 13.74 -8.21 0.18
C ASP A 294 13.08 -6.82 0.18
N SER A 295 11.77 -6.80 -0.07
CA SER A 295 10.97 -5.57 -0.12
C SER A 295 9.96 -5.45 1.03
N LEU A 296 10.08 -6.31 2.06
CA LEU A 296 9.19 -6.24 3.22
C LEU A 296 9.34 -4.92 3.96
N ASN A 297 8.22 -4.40 4.44
CA ASN A 297 8.19 -3.39 5.47
C ASN A 297 9.00 -3.87 6.69
N MET A 298 9.98 -3.10 7.15
CA MET A 298 10.91 -3.53 8.23
C MET A 298 10.20 -3.87 9.54
N PHE A 299 9.04 -3.28 9.82
CA PHE A 299 8.25 -3.58 11.01
C PHE A 299 7.46 -4.87 10.85
N SER A 300 7.06 -5.19 9.62
CA SER A 300 6.46 -6.48 9.30
C SER A 300 7.48 -7.63 9.36
N ALA A 301 8.75 -7.33 9.15
CA ALA A 301 9.86 -8.28 9.26
C ALA A 301 10.27 -8.58 10.72
N ASN A 302 9.72 -7.86 11.71
CA ASN A 302 9.94 -8.16 13.12
C ASN A 302 9.41 -9.56 13.46
N PRO A 303 10.20 -10.42 14.15
CA PRO A 303 9.75 -11.79 14.53
C PRO A 303 8.53 -11.80 15.43
N HIS A 304 8.17 -10.69 16.06
CA HIS A 304 6.99 -10.52 16.90
C HIS A 304 5.83 -9.80 16.17
N SER A 305 5.94 -9.59 14.85
CA SER A 305 4.86 -9.13 14.00
C SER A 305 4.18 -10.28 13.28
N ILE A 306 2.92 -10.07 12.91
CA ILE A 306 2.18 -10.88 11.96
C ILE A 306 2.17 -10.08 10.64
N SER A 307 3.05 -10.46 9.72
CA SER A 307 3.22 -9.83 8.41
C SER A 307 2.18 -10.34 7.43
N VAL A 308 1.44 -9.44 6.77
CA VAL A 308 0.33 -9.82 5.90
C VAL A 308 0.57 -9.38 4.47
N ALA A 309 0.72 -10.33 3.57
CA ALA A 309 0.76 -10.11 2.14
C ALA A 309 -0.65 -9.82 1.59
N SER A 310 -0.72 -9.00 0.55
CA SER A 310 -1.96 -8.70 -0.16
C SER A 310 -2.27 -9.78 -1.18
N GLY A 311 -3.46 -10.35 -1.10
CA GLY A 311 -4.00 -11.30 -2.06
C GLY A 311 -5.28 -10.78 -2.70
N ARG A 312 -5.56 -11.29 -3.89
CA ARG A 312 -6.79 -11.11 -4.62
C ARG A 312 -7.87 -12.05 -4.09
N LYS A 313 -9.12 -11.78 -4.40
CA LYS A 313 -10.26 -12.63 -3.98
C LYS A 313 -10.25 -14.01 -4.62
N ASP A 314 -9.59 -14.16 -5.78
CA ASP A 314 -9.35 -15.45 -6.45
C ASP A 314 -8.19 -16.26 -5.84
N LYS A 315 -7.65 -15.80 -4.70
CA LYS A 315 -6.52 -16.38 -3.97
C LYS A 315 -5.18 -16.33 -4.72
N GLN A 316 -5.05 -15.42 -5.69
CA GLN A 316 -3.76 -15.05 -6.25
C GLN A 316 -3.08 -14.00 -5.37
N LEU A 317 -1.75 -13.92 -5.41
CA LEU A 317 -1.00 -12.84 -4.76
C LEU A 317 -1.13 -11.57 -5.58
N ALA A 318 -1.41 -10.43 -4.93
CA ALA A 318 -1.37 -9.14 -5.61
C ALA A 318 0.07 -8.82 -6.04
N PHE A 319 0.23 -8.29 -7.26
CA PHE A 319 1.56 -8.07 -7.84
C PHE A 319 2.42 -7.12 -7.00
N TYR A 320 1.81 -6.07 -6.45
CA TYR A 320 2.47 -5.06 -5.63
C TYR A 320 2.84 -5.54 -4.22
N SER A 321 2.33 -6.70 -3.76
CA SER A 321 2.61 -7.17 -2.40
C SER A 321 4.10 -7.41 -2.20
N SER A 322 4.68 -6.77 -1.20
CA SER A 322 6.10 -6.93 -0.83
C SER A 322 6.44 -8.37 -0.48
N ARG A 323 7.69 -8.76 -0.73
CA ARG A 323 8.21 -10.11 -0.57
C ARG A 323 9.45 -10.13 0.28
N GLY A 324 9.65 -11.24 0.96
CA GLY A 324 10.84 -11.49 1.74
C GLY A 324 12.02 -12.04 0.94
N ILE A 325 12.87 -12.80 1.59
CA ILE A 325 14.09 -13.39 1.02
C ILE A 325 13.88 -14.88 0.80
N PRO A 326 14.07 -15.40 -0.43
CA PRO A 326 13.97 -16.83 -0.72
C PRO A 326 14.82 -17.69 0.22
N GLY A 327 14.24 -18.76 0.75
CA GLY A 327 14.93 -19.68 1.67
C GLY A 327 15.19 -19.11 3.06
N ASN A 328 14.83 -17.86 3.36
CA ASN A 328 14.95 -17.29 4.70
C ASN A 328 13.72 -17.63 5.54
N ALA A 329 13.92 -18.26 6.68
CA ALA A 329 12.84 -18.71 7.55
C ALA A 329 12.16 -17.58 8.35
N GLN A 330 12.76 -16.39 8.38
CA GLN A 330 12.27 -15.24 9.14
C GLN A 330 11.75 -14.12 8.22
N MET A 331 12.45 -13.87 7.12
CA MET A 331 12.15 -12.76 6.19
C MET A 331 11.12 -13.20 5.15
N HIS A 332 9.87 -13.35 5.58
CA HIS A 332 8.73 -13.67 4.71
C HIS A 332 7.43 -13.17 5.34
N PRO A 333 6.35 -12.95 4.57
CA PRO A 333 5.03 -12.74 5.12
C PRO A 333 4.59 -13.92 5.99
N THR A 334 3.78 -13.68 7.00
CA THR A 334 3.17 -14.77 7.80
C THR A 334 2.12 -15.50 6.98
N VAL A 335 1.19 -14.74 6.39
CA VAL A 335 0.08 -15.24 5.55
C VAL A 335 -0.28 -14.20 4.50
N THR A 336 -1.06 -14.62 3.51
CA THR A 336 -1.73 -13.75 2.54
C THR A 336 -3.20 -13.59 2.93
N ALA A 337 -3.75 -12.38 2.80
CA ALA A 337 -5.16 -12.10 3.03
C ALA A 337 -5.74 -11.21 1.93
N PRO A 338 -7.08 -11.15 1.77
CA PRO A 338 -7.70 -10.22 0.82
C PRO A 338 -7.23 -8.79 1.06
N GLY A 339 -6.63 -8.17 0.03
CA GLY A 339 -6.11 -6.81 0.11
C GLY A 339 -6.18 -6.06 -1.22
N ASP A 340 -6.58 -6.74 -2.29
CA ASP A 340 -6.69 -6.14 -3.62
C ASP A 340 -8.17 -5.89 -3.96
N VAL A 341 -8.49 -4.65 -4.35
CA VAL A 341 -9.84 -4.19 -4.69
C VAL A 341 -10.83 -4.45 -3.54
N ILE A 342 -10.59 -3.89 -2.38
CA ILE A 342 -11.41 -4.08 -1.18
C ILE A 342 -12.31 -2.88 -0.95
N THR A 343 -13.62 -3.14 -0.90
CA THR A 343 -14.64 -2.15 -0.54
C THR A 343 -14.80 -2.09 0.97
N SER A 344 -14.72 -0.90 1.54
CA SER A 344 -14.91 -0.65 2.97
C SER A 344 -15.37 0.77 3.25
N VAL A 345 -15.45 1.13 4.50
CA VAL A 345 -15.95 2.43 4.98
C VAL A 345 -15.22 3.59 4.27
N ARG A 346 -16.03 4.53 3.78
CA ARG A 346 -15.61 5.85 3.30
C ARG A 346 -15.79 6.87 4.41
N ALA A 347 -14.73 7.49 4.87
CA ALA A 347 -14.81 8.52 5.89
C ALA A 347 -15.69 9.68 5.41
N THR A 348 -16.42 10.31 6.33
CA THR A 348 -17.24 11.52 6.04
C THR A 348 -16.36 12.74 5.84
N THR A 349 -15.12 12.69 6.32
CA THR A 349 -14.08 13.70 6.20
C THR A 349 -12.82 13.05 5.64
N GLY A 350 -12.10 13.75 4.77
CA GLY A 350 -10.88 13.21 4.17
C GLY A 350 -11.09 12.66 2.75
N ALA A 351 -10.26 13.10 1.82
CA ALA A 351 -10.47 12.93 0.39
C ALA A 351 -9.40 12.07 -0.31
N THR A 352 -8.34 11.63 0.40
CA THR A 352 -7.22 10.96 -0.28
C THR A 352 -7.59 9.57 -0.77
N ILE A 353 -8.41 8.84 -0.01
CA ILE A 353 -8.89 7.52 -0.44
C ILE A 353 -9.86 7.64 -1.62
N ASP A 354 -10.62 8.74 -1.69
CA ASP A 354 -11.50 9.06 -2.81
C ASP A 354 -10.74 9.39 -4.10
N ALA A 355 -9.53 9.96 -3.99
CA ALA A 355 -8.68 10.23 -5.13
C ALA A 355 -8.14 8.95 -5.79
N ALA A 356 -7.92 7.90 -5.00
CA ALA A 356 -7.55 6.59 -5.52
C ALA A 356 -8.72 5.95 -6.29
N ASP A 357 -9.95 6.12 -5.80
CA ASP A 357 -11.18 5.68 -6.45
C ASP A 357 -11.45 6.48 -7.74
N ALA A 358 -11.20 7.81 -7.71
CA ALA A 358 -11.38 8.70 -8.86
C ALA A 358 -10.35 8.49 -10.00
N GLN A 359 -9.20 7.87 -9.73
CA GLN A 359 -8.19 7.58 -10.77
C GLN A 359 -8.53 6.36 -11.63
N GLY A 360 -9.76 5.85 -11.53
CA GLY A 360 -10.26 4.82 -12.44
C GLY A 360 -9.61 3.46 -12.23
N VAL A 361 -9.15 3.14 -11.02
CA VAL A 361 -9.08 1.77 -10.55
C VAL A 361 -10.52 1.35 -10.28
N ALA A 362 -11.38 1.58 -11.28
CA ALA A 362 -12.68 0.95 -11.36
C ALA A 362 -12.40 -0.54 -11.25
N ALA A 363 -12.84 -1.11 -10.14
CA ALA A 363 -12.78 -2.52 -9.91
C ALA A 363 -13.27 -3.24 -11.18
N PRO A 364 -12.41 -4.00 -11.89
CA PRO A 364 -12.81 -4.71 -13.09
C PRO A 364 -13.97 -5.67 -12.83
N ASP A 365 -14.25 -5.94 -11.57
CA ASP A 365 -15.19 -6.90 -11.02
C ASP A 365 -16.44 -6.26 -10.38
N GLY A 366 -16.65 -4.93 -10.51
CA GLY A 366 -17.88 -4.26 -10.06
C GLY A 366 -18.01 -4.10 -8.55
N ASP A 367 -16.94 -4.19 -7.80
CA ASP A 367 -16.92 -4.09 -6.33
C ASP A 367 -17.10 -2.68 -5.79
N ALA A 368 -17.12 -1.65 -6.64
CA ALA A 368 -17.42 -0.29 -6.21
C ALA A 368 -18.83 -0.21 -5.62
N ALA A 369 -18.98 0.41 -4.47
CA ALA A 369 -20.29 0.69 -3.91
C ALA A 369 -21.07 1.58 -4.87
N GLN A 370 -22.33 1.20 -5.16
CA GLN A 370 -23.16 1.87 -6.14
C GLN A 370 -24.40 2.49 -5.51
N GLY A 371 -24.97 3.49 -6.19
CA GLY A 371 -26.22 4.11 -5.78
C GLY A 371 -26.13 4.77 -4.40
N ALA A 372 -27.05 4.44 -3.50
CA ALA A 372 -27.10 5.00 -2.15
C ALA A 372 -25.93 4.59 -1.25
N ASP A 373 -25.25 3.48 -1.56
CA ASP A 373 -24.16 2.96 -0.75
C ASP A 373 -22.82 3.67 -1.04
N ALA A 374 -22.65 4.28 -2.23
CA ALA A 374 -21.43 4.96 -2.66
C ALA A 374 -21.01 6.12 -1.74
N GLN A 375 -21.94 6.69 -0.99
CA GLN A 375 -21.63 7.73 -0.01
C GLN A 375 -20.97 7.21 1.28
N TYR A 376 -21.09 5.90 1.54
CA TYR A 376 -20.59 5.26 2.76
C TYR A 376 -19.39 4.36 2.54
N TYR A 377 -19.13 3.94 1.31
CA TYR A 377 -18.08 2.96 1.01
C TYR A 377 -17.24 3.39 -0.18
N ALA A 378 -15.95 3.11 -0.09
CA ALA A 378 -14.94 3.33 -1.13
C ALA A 378 -14.12 2.06 -1.34
N VAL A 379 -13.47 1.95 -2.50
CA VAL A 379 -12.58 0.84 -2.85
C VAL A 379 -11.13 1.24 -2.68
N SER A 380 -10.32 0.36 -2.12
CA SER A 380 -8.86 0.55 -2.05
C SER A 380 -8.12 -0.78 -2.18
N SER A 381 -6.85 -0.70 -2.60
CA SER A 381 -5.96 -1.85 -2.74
C SER A 381 -4.67 -1.61 -1.97
N GLY A 382 -4.14 -2.65 -1.32
CA GLY A 382 -2.88 -2.59 -0.59
C GLY A 382 -2.76 -3.70 0.45
N THR A 383 -1.54 -3.95 0.90
CA THR A 383 -1.33 -4.73 2.13
C THR A 383 -1.95 -4.04 3.33
N SER A 384 -2.22 -2.74 3.22
CA SER A 384 -3.02 -1.95 4.16
C SER A 384 -4.45 -2.44 4.33
N MET A 385 -5.05 -3.08 3.32
CA MET A 385 -6.39 -3.68 3.37
C MET A 385 -6.32 -5.16 3.79
N ALA A 386 -5.21 -5.83 3.52
CA ALA A 386 -4.97 -7.21 3.96
C ALA A 386 -4.72 -7.32 5.47
N ALA A 387 -3.97 -6.40 6.06
CA ALA A 387 -3.65 -6.39 7.49
C ALA A 387 -4.91 -6.33 8.39
N PRO A 388 -5.87 -5.40 8.18
CA PRO A 388 -7.07 -5.36 9.00
C PRO A 388 -7.97 -6.59 8.82
N HIS A 389 -7.89 -7.27 7.68
CA HIS A 389 -8.58 -8.53 7.47
C HIS A 389 -8.07 -9.59 8.48
N ILE A 390 -6.76 -9.73 8.61
CA ILE A 390 -6.13 -10.62 9.61
C ILE A 390 -6.41 -10.15 11.04
N SER A 391 -6.41 -8.84 11.29
CA SER A 391 -6.76 -8.30 12.62
C SER A 391 -8.17 -8.69 13.04
N GLY A 392 -9.11 -8.70 12.11
CA GLY A 392 -10.46 -9.22 12.33
C GLY A 392 -10.48 -10.74 12.58
N VAL A 393 -9.74 -11.53 11.79
CA VAL A 393 -9.65 -12.99 12.01
C VAL A 393 -9.07 -13.29 13.40
N ILE A 394 -8.05 -12.56 13.83
CA ILE A 394 -7.48 -12.69 15.18
C ILE A 394 -8.55 -12.38 16.25
N ALA A 395 -9.37 -11.36 16.07
CA ALA A 395 -10.44 -11.05 17.00
C ALA A 395 -11.48 -12.19 17.12
N LEU A 396 -11.84 -12.82 15.98
CA LEU A 396 -12.68 -14.02 15.97
C LEU A 396 -12.03 -15.20 16.71
N MET A 397 -10.74 -15.46 16.46
CA MET A 397 -9.97 -16.51 17.15
C MET A 397 -9.92 -16.26 18.65
N GLN A 398 -9.68 -15.02 19.10
CA GLN A 398 -9.60 -14.65 20.51
C GLN A 398 -10.95 -14.79 21.23
N GLN A 399 -12.05 -14.41 20.58
CA GLN A 399 -13.40 -14.66 21.11
C GLN A 399 -13.65 -16.15 21.29
N ALA A 400 -13.38 -16.94 20.25
CA ALA A 400 -13.60 -18.39 20.24
C ALA A 400 -12.76 -19.10 21.32
N ALA A 401 -11.47 -18.79 21.41
CA ALA A 401 -10.57 -19.33 22.42
C ALA A 401 -11.00 -18.97 23.83
N LYS A 402 -11.36 -17.69 24.07
CA LYS A 402 -11.86 -17.26 25.39
C LYS A 402 -13.11 -18.02 25.81
N ALA A 403 -14.03 -18.23 24.88
CA ALA A 403 -15.28 -18.94 25.15
C ALA A 403 -15.08 -20.43 25.37
N ARG A 404 -14.15 -21.07 24.65
CA ARG A 404 -13.95 -22.54 24.68
C ARG A 404 -12.84 -22.99 25.62
N LEU A 405 -11.74 -22.24 25.72
CA LEU A 405 -10.56 -22.57 26.53
C LEU A 405 -10.51 -21.79 27.86
N GLY A 406 -11.40 -20.81 28.07
CA GLY A 406 -11.40 -19.93 29.24
C GLY A 406 -10.27 -18.90 29.25
N ARG A 407 -9.38 -18.90 28.27
CA ARG A 407 -8.24 -17.98 28.12
C ARG A 407 -8.14 -17.42 26.70
N TYR A 408 -7.37 -16.37 26.55
CA TYR A 408 -6.95 -15.87 25.23
C TYR A 408 -5.76 -16.69 24.73
N LEU A 409 -5.57 -16.70 23.40
CA LEU A 409 -4.36 -17.20 22.77
C LEU A 409 -3.22 -16.20 22.94
N THR A 410 -2.01 -16.70 23.10
CA THR A 410 -0.81 -15.86 22.98
C THR A 410 -0.59 -15.45 21.52
N PRO A 411 0.14 -14.37 21.25
CA PRO A 411 0.43 -13.97 19.86
C PRO A 411 1.15 -15.07 19.04
N LEU A 412 2.00 -15.87 19.70
CA LEU A 412 2.67 -17.00 19.05
C LEU A 412 1.68 -18.09 18.63
N GLU A 413 0.73 -18.45 19.51
CA GLU A 413 -0.33 -19.38 19.18
C GLU A 413 -1.20 -18.86 18.03
N VAL A 414 -1.58 -17.58 18.06
CA VAL A 414 -2.32 -16.94 16.96
C VAL A 414 -1.58 -17.07 15.65
N ARG A 415 -0.28 -16.71 15.62
CA ARG A 415 0.54 -16.81 14.42
C ARG A 415 0.64 -18.23 13.90
N ASN A 416 0.92 -19.19 14.79
CA ASN A 416 1.05 -20.61 14.41
C ASN A 416 -0.27 -21.16 13.84
N GLU A 417 -1.41 -20.83 14.45
CA GLU A 417 -2.71 -21.29 13.93
C GLU A 417 -3.05 -20.64 12.59
N LEU A 418 -2.81 -19.34 12.42
CA LEU A 418 -2.98 -18.68 11.12
C LEU A 418 -2.16 -19.36 10.03
N GLN A 419 -0.90 -19.71 10.32
CA GLN A 419 0.00 -20.36 9.36
C GLN A 419 -0.39 -21.84 9.11
N ASN A 420 -0.66 -22.62 10.16
CA ASN A 420 -0.96 -24.04 10.05
C ASN A 420 -2.31 -24.32 9.37
N THR A 421 -3.23 -23.36 9.38
CA THR A 421 -4.57 -23.48 8.78
C THR A 421 -4.74 -22.76 7.46
N ALA A 422 -3.72 -22.02 7.01
CA ALA A 422 -3.77 -21.29 5.75
C ALA A 422 -4.01 -22.25 4.56
N THR A 423 -4.79 -21.80 3.60
CA THR A 423 -4.95 -22.50 2.31
C THR A 423 -3.66 -22.37 1.51
N PRO A 424 -3.00 -23.46 1.15
CA PRO A 424 -1.77 -23.41 0.37
C PRO A 424 -1.94 -22.63 -0.94
N MET A 425 -0.93 -21.85 -1.29
CA MET A 425 -0.83 -21.12 -2.56
C MET A 425 0.33 -21.71 -3.39
N PRO A 426 0.14 -22.85 -4.06
CA PRO A 426 1.23 -23.63 -4.65
C PRO A 426 2.00 -22.93 -5.77
N ALA A 427 1.42 -21.85 -6.35
CA ALA A 427 2.09 -21.03 -7.34
C ALA A 427 3.10 -20.03 -6.72
N TYR A 428 3.23 -20.01 -5.39
CA TYR A 428 4.08 -19.05 -4.69
C TYR A 428 4.93 -19.74 -3.63
N GLN A 429 6.20 -19.34 -3.52
CA GLN A 429 7.06 -19.77 -2.43
C GLN A 429 6.76 -18.97 -1.15
N GLN A 430 7.18 -19.51 -0.01
CA GLN A 430 6.92 -18.93 1.31
C GLN A 430 7.33 -17.44 1.41
N TYR A 431 8.49 -17.07 0.82
CA TYR A 431 8.97 -15.70 0.90
C TYR A 431 8.05 -14.69 0.20
N SER A 432 7.15 -15.14 -0.69
CA SER A 432 6.18 -14.29 -1.38
C SER A 432 4.82 -14.25 -0.67
N ALA A 433 4.29 -15.41 -0.31
CA ALA A 433 2.90 -15.55 0.14
C ALA A 433 2.77 -16.06 1.58
N GLY A 434 3.87 -16.26 2.29
CA GLY A 434 3.86 -16.84 3.61
C GLY A 434 3.41 -18.30 3.61
N ALA A 435 2.62 -18.69 4.59
CA ALA A 435 2.06 -20.05 4.69
C ALA A 435 0.94 -20.30 3.66
N GLY A 436 0.41 -19.26 3.03
CA GLY A 436 -0.68 -19.34 2.08
C GLY A 436 -1.77 -18.32 2.36
N TYR A 437 -2.91 -18.50 1.71
CA TYR A 437 -4.07 -17.64 1.84
C TYR A 437 -4.84 -17.93 3.14
N VAL A 438 -5.22 -16.91 3.88
CA VAL A 438 -5.94 -17.06 5.15
C VAL A 438 -7.21 -17.91 4.98
N ASN A 439 -7.42 -18.80 5.93
CA ASN A 439 -8.64 -19.58 6.08
C ASN A 439 -9.22 -19.31 7.48
N ALA A 440 -10.09 -18.30 7.56
CA ALA A 440 -10.63 -17.85 8.84
C ALA A 440 -11.43 -18.94 9.54
N LEU A 441 -12.22 -19.74 8.79
CA LEU A 441 -12.99 -20.82 9.37
C LEU A 441 -12.08 -21.87 10.03
N ALA A 442 -11.02 -22.29 9.34
CA ALA A 442 -10.09 -23.27 9.88
C ALA A 442 -9.29 -22.69 11.07
N ALA A 443 -8.80 -21.44 10.98
CA ALA A 443 -8.06 -20.79 12.05
C ALA A 443 -8.91 -20.61 13.34
N VAL A 444 -10.17 -20.18 13.19
CA VAL A 444 -11.08 -20.02 14.32
C VAL A 444 -11.50 -21.37 14.89
N THR A 445 -11.69 -22.38 14.04
CA THR A 445 -11.97 -23.75 14.51
C THR A 445 -10.80 -24.31 15.32
N ALA A 446 -9.57 -24.15 14.85
CA ALA A 446 -8.37 -24.56 15.58
C ALA A 446 -8.24 -23.82 16.92
N ALA A 447 -8.52 -22.52 16.94
CA ALA A 447 -8.51 -21.69 18.15
C ALA A 447 -9.46 -22.18 19.27
N GLN A 448 -10.47 -23.00 18.95
CA GLN A 448 -11.43 -23.52 19.93
C GLN A 448 -10.94 -24.77 20.65
N THR A 449 -9.99 -25.52 20.11
CA THR A 449 -9.74 -26.90 20.57
C THR A 449 -8.48 -27.05 21.39
N ALA A 450 -7.42 -26.43 21.06
CA ALA A 450 -6.21 -26.33 21.90
C ALA A 450 -5.21 -25.44 21.18
N ALA A 451 -4.56 -24.60 21.92
CA ALA A 451 -3.46 -23.84 21.39
C ALA A 451 -2.32 -24.76 20.98
N GLN A 452 -2.09 -24.85 19.69
CA GLN A 452 -0.93 -25.57 19.18
C GLN A 452 0.31 -24.69 19.34
N THR A 453 1.25 -25.15 20.13
CA THR A 453 2.59 -24.55 20.19
C THR A 453 3.48 -24.99 19.03
N GLN A 454 2.97 -25.86 18.16
CA GLN A 454 3.72 -26.37 17.03
C GLN A 454 3.96 -25.25 16.00
N ALA A 455 5.23 -24.90 15.85
CA ALA A 455 5.64 -23.95 14.82
C ALA A 455 5.27 -24.46 13.43
N TYR A 456 4.85 -23.52 12.57
CA TYR A 456 4.60 -23.79 11.17
C TYR A 456 5.89 -24.26 10.48
N SER A 457 5.76 -25.24 9.61
CA SER A 457 6.82 -25.69 8.72
C SER A 457 6.22 -25.97 7.35
N THR A 458 6.83 -25.46 6.31
CA THR A 458 6.46 -25.79 4.93
C THR A 458 6.67 -27.27 4.60
N GLY A 459 7.47 -27.99 5.38
CA GLY A 459 7.97 -29.31 5.00
C GLY A 459 8.86 -29.28 3.76
N LEU A 460 9.35 -28.12 3.38
CA LEU A 460 10.16 -27.89 2.19
C LEU A 460 11.56 -27.36 2.57
N THR A 461 12.51 -27.64 1.72
CA THR A 461 13.85 -27.03 1.71
C THR A 461 14.03 -26.31 0.38
N THR A 462 14.80 -25.20 0.38
CA THR A 462 15.01 -24.37 -0.82
C THR A 462 16.45 -24.50 -1.31
N ASP A 463 16.61 -24.81 -2.59
CA ASP A 463 17.88 -24.75 -3.31
C ASP A 463 18.02 -23.41 -4.01
N LEU A 464 19.10 -22.69 -3.72
CA LEU A 464 19.36 -21.33 -4.22
C LEU A 464 20.61 -21.34 -5.09
N ILE A 465 20.45 -20.98 -6.37
CA ILE A 465 21.55 -20.94 -7.33
C ILE A 465 21.64 -19.55 -7.94
N PRO A 466 22.56 -18.73 -7.48
CA PRO A 466 22.78 -17.42 -8.06
C PRO A 466 23.45 -17.54 -9.44
N PHE A 467 23.16 -16.57 -10.31
CA PHE A 467 23.83 -16.38 -11.59
C PHE A 467 23.99 -14.90 -11.88
N ALA A 468 24.87 -14.57 -12.81
CA ALA A 468 25.05 -13.19 -13.27
C ALA A 468 25.49 -13.16 -14.72
N GLY A 469 25.26 -12.03 -15.36
CA GLY A 469 25.65 -11.80 -16.74
C GLY A 469 25.48 -10.34 -17.12
N THR A 470 25.61 -10.04 -18.39
CA THR A 470 25.35 -8.71 -18.94
C THR A 470 24.36 -8.81 -20.08
N ALA A 471 23.35 -7.96 -20.07
CA ALA A 471 22.35 -7.88 -21.11
C ALA A 471 22.01 -6.42 -21.43
N GLY A 472 21.35 -6.18 -22.58
CA GLY A 472 21.06 -4.84 -23.09
C GLY A 472 22.03 -4.41 -24.16
N GLY A 473 22.08 -3.13 -24.52
CA GLY A 473 22.99 -2.57 -25.54
C GLY A 473 22.57 -1.17 -25.97
N ALA A 474 23.50 -0.46 -26.59
CA ALA A 474 23.26 0.86 -27.16
C ALA A 474 22.35 0.80 -28.40
N VAL A 475 21.67 1.89 -28.68
CA VAL A 475 20.73 2.09 -29.81
C VAL A 475 21.25 1.73 -31.19
N THR A 476 22.49 1.33 -31.31
CA THR A 476 23.18 0.99 -32.57
C THR A 476 23.54 -0.50 -32.66
N PHE A 477 22.54 -1.38 -32.65
CA PHE A 477 22.63 -2.77 -33.19
C PHE A 477 23.47 -3.84 -32.50
N ALA A 478 24.09 -3.61 -31.36
CA ALA A 478 24.75 -4.67 -30.57
C ALA A 478 23.97 -4.96 -29.28
N THR A 479 22.94 -5.78 -29.39
CA THR A 479 22.25 -6.31 -28.18
C THR A 479 23.06 -7.48 -27.63
N SER A 480 23.36 -7.45 -26.34
CA SER A 480 23.90 -8.58 -25.61
C SER A 480 22.80 -9.32 -24.88
N SER A 481 22.84 -10.63 -24.90
CA SER A 481 21.99 -11.53 -24.14
C SER A 481 22.89 -12.61 -23.52
N PHE A 482 22.41 -13.24 -22.45
CA PHE A 482 23.10 -14.39 -21.86
C PHE A 482 22.10 -15.43 -21.38
N SER A 483 22.59 -16.62 -21.12
CA SER A 483 21.77 -17.71 -20.60
C SER A 483 22.35 -18.26 -19.32
N SER A 484 21.47 -18.73 -18.43
CA SER A 484 21.83 -19.50 -17.25
C SER A 484 21.05 -20.80 -17.25
N THR A 485 21.66 -21.87 -16.71
CA THR A 485 21.01 -23.18 -16.60
C THR A 485 20.97 -23.63 -15.16
N TYR A 486 19.92 -24.39 -14.85
CA TYR A 486 19.75 -25.04 -13.56
C TYR A 486 19.17 -26.45 -13.73
N THR A 487 19.74 -27.42 -13.03
CA THR A 487 19.23 -28.79 -13.07
C THR A 487 18.26 -29.03 -11.91
N VAL A 488 16.99 -29.16 -12.26
CA VAL A 488 15.91 -29.51 -11.35
C VAL A 488 15.97 -30.99 -11.03
N LEU A 489 16.01 -31.32 -9.73
CA LEU A 489 15.96 -32.69 -9.24
C LEU A 489 14.51 -33.22 -9.20
N PRO A 490 14.29 -34.55 -9.19
CA PRO A 490 12.98 -35.13 -8.98
C PRO A 490 12.34 -34.67 -7.66
N GLY A 491 11.06 -34.39 -7.70
CA GLY A 491 10.26 -34.03 -6.52
C GLY A 491 10.23 -32.52 -6.21
N ALA A 492 10.79 -31.68 -7.05
CA ALA A 492 10.66 -30.24 -6.93
C ALA A 492 9.18 -29.80 -6.88
N LYS A 493 8.85 -28.79 -6.07
CA LYS A 493 7.50 -28.28 -5.89
C LYS A 493 7.26 -26.97 -6.62
N THR A 494 8.16 -26.02 -6.43
CA THR A 494 8.14 -24.77 -7.17
C THR A 494 9.56 -24.39 -7.56
N MET A 495 9.68 -23.75 -8.70
CA MET A 495 10.93 -23.17 -9.15
C MET A 495 10.66 -21.73 -9.56
N ASP A 496 11.33 -20.80 -8.90
CA ASP A 496 11.38 -19.40 -9.32
C ASP A 496 12.68 -19.13 -10.04
N VAL A 497 12.61 -18.43 -11.15
CA VAL A 497 13.76 -17.77 -11.76
C VAL A 497 13.50 -16.28 -11.75
N MET A 498 14.45 -15.51 -11.25
CA MET A 498 14.34 -14.07 -11.12
C MET A 498 15.63 -13.40 -11.54
N ILE A 499 15.50 -12.20 -12.11
CA ILE A 499 16.62 -11.32 -12.45
C ILE A 499 16.39 -9.91 -11.90
N ASP A 500 17.47 -9.20 -11.64
CA ASP A 500 17.51 -7.81 -11.22
C ASP A 500 18.72 -7.14 -11.86
N TRP A 501 18.59 -5.90 -12.36
CA TRP A 501 19.67 -5.17 -13.03
C TRP A 501 19.95 -3.77 -12.48
N GLY A 502 19.48 -3.49 -11.29
CA GLY A 502 19.89 -2.28 -10.55
C GLY A 502 18.76 -1.40 -10.06
N PRO A 503 19.09 -0.28 -9.42
CA PRO A 503 18.09 0.63 -8.88
C PRO A 503 17.31 1.32 -10.00
N GLU A 504 16.05 1.62 -9.72
CA GLU A 504 15.19 2.40 -10.62
C GLU A 504 15.84 3.76 -10.92
N LYS A 505 16.11 4.02 -12.18
CA LYS A 505 16.66 5.31 -12.62
C LYS A 505 15.53 6.23 -13.03
N VAL A 506 15.26 7.24 -12.23
CA VAL A 506 14.13 8.18 -12.35
C VAL A 506 14.14 9.00 -13.66
N LEU A 507 15.21 9.04 -14.45
CA LEU A 507 15.35 9.93 -15.63
C LEU A 507 16.22 9.42 -16.78
N ALA A 508 16.67 8.17 -16.82
CA ALA A 508 17.32 7.59 -18.00
C ALA A 508 16.41 6.54 -18.62
N ALA A 509 16.41 6.40 -19.92
CA ALA A 509 15.70 5.32 -20.61
C ALA A 509 16.00 4.00 -19.88
N ASN A 510 15.03 3.49 -19.14
CA ASN A 510 15.17 2.24 -18.42
C ASN A 510 15.43 1.16 -19.48
N THR A 511 16.51 0.42 -19.30
CA THR A 511 16.70 -0.80 -20.06
C THR A 511 15.65 -1.78 -19.58
N ASP A 512 14.77 -2.19 -20.45
CA ASP A 512 13.82 -3.25 -20.20
C ASP A 512 14.45 -4.56 -20.63
N LEU A 513 14.51 -5.52 -19.71
CA LEU A 513 15.07 -6.85 -19.96
C LEU A 513 13.99 -7.89 -19.72
N ASP A 514 13.88 -8.81 -20.68
CA ASP A 514 12.94 -9.92 -20.61
C ASP A 514 13.66 -11.24 -20.33
N ILE A 515 12.93 -12.22 -19.82
CA ILE A 515 13.39 -13.59 -19.71
C ILE A 515 12.54 -14.56 -20.54
N ASP A 516 13.19 -15.52 -21.19
CA ASP A 516 12.55 -16.73 -21.70
C ASP A 516 13.02 -17.93 -20.87
N VAL A 517 12.06 -18.71 -20.37
CA VAL A 517 12.37 -19.93 -19.62
C VAL A 517 12.06 -21.16 -20.47
N LEU A 518 13.08 -21.98 -20.69
CA LEU A 518 13.00 -23.20 -21.49
C LEU A 518 12.98 -24.44 -20.59
N ARG A 519 12.13 -25.40 -20.95
CA ARG A 519 12.07 -26.73 -20.34
C ARG A 519 13.32 -27.57 -20.67
N PRO A 520 13.51 -28.72 -19.98
CA PRO A 520 14.62 -29.62 -20.27
C PRO A 520 14.64 -30.18 -21.71
N ASP A 521 13.52 -30.22 -22.39
CA ASP A 521 13.40 -30.63 -23.81
C ASP A 521 13.69 -29.49 -24.79
N GLY A 522 14.06 -28.31 -24.30
CA GLY A 522 14.34 -27.12 -25.10
C GLY A 522 13.09 -26.33 -25.53
N THR A 523 11.89 -26.79 -25.18
CA THR A 523 10.66 -26.03 -25.50
C THR A 523 10.48 -24.85 -24.55
N LEU A 524 9.91 -23.75 -25.08
CA LEU A 524 9.58 -22.58 -24.29
C LEU A 524 8.51 -22.93 -23.25
N PHE A 525 8.79 -22.69 -21.98
CA PHE A 525 7.79 -22.73 -20.92
C PHE A 525 6.97 -21.44 -20.92
N GLY A 526 7.66 -20.31 -20.89
CA GLY A 526 7.07 -18.97 -20.91
C GLY A 526 8.15 -17.91 -21.02
N GLY A 527 7.73 -16.68 -21.23
CA GLY A 527 8.61 -15.51 -21.34
C GLY A 527 7.90 -14.27 -20.84
N THR A 528 8.69 -13.26 -20.46
CA THR A 528 8.21 -11.93 -20.12
C THR A 528 8.28 -11.03 -21.35
N PHE A 529 7.40 -10.05 -21.47
CA PHE A 529 7.30 -9.14 -22.60
C PHE A 529 6.87 -7.76 -22.14
N LEU A 530 7.17 -6.75 -22.90
CA LEU A 530 6.92 -5.33 -22.67
C LEU A 530 5.48 -4.96 -22.26
N VAL A 531 4.49 -5.78 -22.59
CA VAL A 531 3.08 -5.57 -22.30
C VAL A 531 2.54 -6.85 -21.70
N CYS A 532 2.68 -6.99 -20.41
CA CYS A 532 2.03 -8.07 -19.68
C CYS A 532 0.85 -7.52 -18.90
N ASP A 533 -0.28 -8.19 -19.03
CA ASP A 533 -1.36 -8.05 -18.07
C ASP A 533 -1.01 -8.94 -16.87
N PRO A 534 -0.67 -8.38 -15.69
CA PRO A 534 -0.36 -9.18 -14.51
C PRO A 534 -1.54 -10.05 -14.06
N ASN A 535 -2.74 -9.79 -14.60
CA ASN A 535 -3.96 -10.54 -14.31
C ASN A 535 -4.19 -11.70 -15.29
N GLN A 536 -3.40 -11.81 -16.34
CA GLN A 536 -3.50 -12.90 -17.32
C GLN A 536 -2.30 -13.84 -17.24
N ALA A 537 -2.29 -14.69 -16.22
CA ALA A 537 -1.38 -15.84 -16.20
C ALA A 537 -2.10 -17.04 -16.84
N PRO A 538 -1.75 -17.46 -18.06
CA PRO A 538 -2.34 -18.67 -18.61
C PRO A 538 -1.80 -19.90 -17.87
N ASN A 539 -2.72 -20.73 -17.37
CA ASN A 539 -2.48 -22.11 -16.96
C ASN A 539 -1.24 -22.38 -16.08
N GLY A 540 -1.21 -21.76 -14.89
CA GLY A 540 -0.35 -22.25 -13.82
C GLY A 540 1.05 -21.66 -13.73
N TYR A 541 1.35 -20.55 -14.43
CA TYR A 541 2.54 -19.76 -14.15
C TYR A 541 2.19 -18.28 -13.96
N THR A 542 2.91 -17.62 -13.08
CA THR A 542 2.83 -16.16 -12.93
C THR A 542 4.08 -15.55 -13.55
N SER A 543 3.90 -14.79 -14.65
CA SER A 543 4.93 -13.91 -15.17
C SER A 543 4.63 -12.49 -14.75
N TYR A 544 5.64 -11.76 -14.34
CA TYR A 544 5.53 -10.34 -14.07
C TYR A 544 6.35 -9.59 -15.11
N CYS A 545 5.67 -8.73 -15.83
CA CYS A 545 6.30 -7.73 -16.64
C CYS A 545 6.14 -6.42 -15.91
N SER A 546 7.22 -5.78 -15.58
CA SER A 546 7.17 -4.47 -14.94
C SER A 546 8.19 -3.56 -15.62
N SER A 547 7.93 -2.27 -15.59
CA SER A 547 8.97 -1.27 -15.88
C SER A 547 10.03 -1.18 -14.76
N ALA A 548 9.88 -1.97 -13.71
CA ALA A 548 10.87 -2.09 -12.64
C ALA A 548 12.06 -2.93 -13.13
N PRO A 549 13.28 -2.65 -12.65
CA PRO A 549 14.49 -3.33 -13.11
C PRO A 549 14.62 -4.76 -12.55
N ASN A 550 13.56 -5.54 -12.66
CA ASN A 550 13.52 -6.95 -12.27
C ASN A 550 12.46 -7.72 -13.05
N GLU A 551 12.73 -8.99 -13.32
CA GLU A 551 11.80 -9.92 -13.94
C GLU A 551 11.80 -11.25 -13.20
N ARG A 552 10.66 -11.95 -13.24
CA ARG A 552 10.49 -13.20 -12.53
C ARG A 552 9.50 -14.14 -13.22
N MET A 553 9.77 -15.43 -13.11
CA MET A 553 8.84 -16.49 -13.50
C MET A 553 8.80 -17.62 -12.48
N THR A 554 7.61 -18.09 -12.15
CA THR A 554 7.38 -19.24 -11.26
C THR A 554 6.89 -20.45 -12.05
N VAL A 555 7.47 -21.60 -11.81
CA VAL A 555 7.05 -22.90 -12.37
C VAL A 555 6.60 -23.79 -11.24
N VAL A 556 5.35 -24.27 -11.28
CA VAL A 556 4.80 -25.22 -10.33
C VAL A 556 5.07 -26.64 -10.82
N ASP A 557 5.47 -27.54 -9.90
CA ASP A 557 5.85 -28.93 -10.18
C ASP A 557 6.77 -29.05 -11.42
N PRO A 558 7.95 -28.35 -11.42
CA PRO A 558 8.80 -28.34 -12.57
C PRO A 558 9.32 -29.74 -12.92
N THR A 559 9.30 -30.09 -14.20
CA THR A 559 9.86 -31.38 -14.66
C THR A 559 11.34 -31.50 -14.34
N PRO A 560 11.81 -32.64 -13.83
CA PRO A 560 13.24 -32.86 -13.60
C PRO A 560 14.06 -32.73 -14.88
N GLY A 561 15.28 -32.18 -14.76
CA GLY A 561 16.19 -31.97 -15.87
C GLY A 561 16.74 -30.55 -15.90
N THR A 562 17.50 -30.25 -16.95
CA THR A 562 18.17 -28.94 -17.07
C THR A 562 17.26 -27.92 -17.71
N TRP A 563 16.84 -26.92 -16.93
CA TRP A 563 16.11 -25.74 -17.36
C TRP A 563 17.08 -24.65 -17.78
N THR A 564 16.66 -23.78 -18.70
CA THR A 564 17.45 -22.68 -19.19
C THR A 564 16.66 -21.37 -19.06
N VAL A 565 17.26 -20.33 -18.55
CA VAL A 565 16.76 -18.96 -18.66
C VAL A 565 17.63 -18.21 -19.67
N ASN A 566 16.98 -17.58 -20.66
CA ASN A 566 17.63 -16.65 -21.57
C ASN A 566 17.22 -15.24 -21.16
N VAL A 567 18.19 -14.42 -20.82
CA VAL A 567 18.01 -13.00 -20.53
C VAL A 567 18.29 -12.21 -21.80
N LYS A 568 17.31 -11.43 -22.24
CA LYS A 568 17.36 -10.69 -23.50
C LYS A 568 16.87 -9.26 -23.30
N PRO A 569 17.27 -8.29 -24.14
CA PRO A 569 16.69 -6.95 -24.10
C PRO A 569 15.25 -6.97 -24.63
N GLY A 570 14.32 -6.38 -23.87
CA GLY A 570 12.95 -6.09 -24.29
C GLY A 570 12.91 -4.73 -25.01
N LEU A 571 13.23 -3.65 -24.32
CA LEU A 571 13.50 -2.33 -24.91
C LEU A 571 14.99 -2.02 -24.86
N VAL A 572 15.51 -1.47 -25.93
CA VAL A 572 16.94 -1.17 -26.08
C VAL A 572 17.31 0.02 -25.19
N GLY A 573 18.12 -0.24 -24.18
CA GLY A 573 18.73 0.76 -23.30
C GLY A 573 20.26 0.63 -23.29
N VAL A 574 20.86 0.92 -22.17
CA VAL A 574 22.30 0.68 -21.93
C VAL A 574 22.54 -0.79 -21.57
N GLN A 575 23.78 -1.23 -21.70
CA GLN A 575 24.19 -2.54 -21.20
C GLN A 575 24.15 -2.55 -19.67
N GLU A 576 23.42 -3.51 -19.10
CA GLU A 576 23.23 -3.67 -17.66
C GLU A 576 23.94 -4.92 -17.13
N THR A 577 24.43 -4.83 -15.91
CA THR A 577 24.88 -6.00 -15.16
C THR A 577 23.67 -6.63 -14.50
N VAL A 578 23.32 -7.82 -14.95
CA VAL A 578 22.18 -8.59 -14.46
C VAL A 578 22.64 -9.55 -13.38
N ARG A 579 21.91 -9.60 -12.30
CA ARG A 579 22.03 -10.63 -11.27
C ARG A 579 20.77 -11.46 -11.29
N GLY A 580 20.90 -12.75 -11.08
CA GLY A 580 19.74 -13.63 -11.07
C GLY A 580 19.88 -14.72 -10.02
N LEU A 581 18.74 -15.35 -9.77
CA LEU A 581 18.60 -16.45 -8.81
C LEU A 581 17.62 -17.49 -9.35
N TRP A 582 18.04 -18.76 -9.31
CA TRP A 582 17.15 -19.89 -9.32
C TRP A 582 16.82 -20.26 -7.87
N SER A 583 15.56 -20.26 -7.52
CA SER A 583 15.08 -20.68 -6.19
C SER A 583 14.09 -21.83 -6.36
N THR A 584 14.48 -23.04 -5.93
CA THR A 584 13.66 -24.24 -6.12
C THR A 584 13.38 -24.90 -4.79
N THR A 585 12.11 -25.21 -4.52
CA THR A 585 11.68 -25.90 -3.29
C THR A 585 11.54 -27.40 -3.50
N TYR A 586 12.01 -28.15 -2.53
CA TYR A 586 11.94 -29.61 -2.46
C TYR A 586 11.37 -30.06 -1.13
N PRO A 587 10.79 -31.28 -1.02
CA PRO A 587 10.47 -31.86 0.27
C PRO A 587 11.68 -31.88 1.20
N THR A 588 11.50 -31.58 2.47
CA THR A 588 12.55 -31.65 3.49
C THR A 588 13.19 -33.05 3.50
N GLY A 589 14.52 -33.08 3.53
CA GLY A 589 15.29 -34.34 3.45
C GLY A 589 15.70 -34.74 2.03
N THR A 590 15.29 -33.99 1.00
CA THR A 590 15.85 -34.15 -0.36
C THR A 590 17.35 -33.86 -0.31
N ALA A 591 18.16 -34.81 -0.84
CA ALA A 591 19.62 -34.64 -0.92
C ALA A 591 19.94 -33.61 -2.01
N LEU A 592 20.17 -32.37 -1.62
CA LEU A 592 20.58 -31.31 -2.51
C LEU A 592 22.10 -31.37 -2.74
N PRO A 593 22.59 -30.98 -3.93
CA PRO A 593 24.02 -30.85 -4.19
C PRO A 593 24.68 -29.88 -3.22
N ALA A 594 25.90 -30.15 -2.80
CA ALA A 594 26.69 -29.20 -2.02
C ALA A 594 26.90 -27.91 -2.83
N ARG A 595 26.68 -26.78 -2.18
CA ARG A 595 26.88 -25.46 -2.79
C ARG A 595 28.17 -24.80 -2.31
N PRO A 596 28.83 -24.01 -3.15
CA PRO A 596 29.98 -23.23 -2.71
C PRO A 596 29.60 -22.32 -1.53
N GLY A 597 30.45 -22.30 -0.53
CA GLY A 597 30.29 -21.39 0.61
C GLY A 597 30.87 -20.01 0.34
N PRO A 598 30.73 -19.07 1.32
CA PRO A 598 31.32 -17.74 1.24
C PRO A 598 32.85 -17.80 1.03
N ALA A 599 33.34 -17.10 0.02
CA ALA A 599 34.75 -16.97 -0.32
C ALA A 599 35.24 -15.52 -0.28
N THR A 600 34.36 -14.56 -0.52
CA THR A 600 34.68 -13.13 -0.45
C THR A 600 33.60 -12.37 0.29
N LEU A 601 34.05 -11.37 1.05
CA LEU A 601 33.20 -10.37 1.71
C LEU A 601 33.75 -9.00 1.35
N SER A 602 32.90 -8.08 0.92
CA SER A 602 33.25 -6.67 0.73
C SER A 602 32.34 -5.78 1.56
N LEU A 603 32.82 -4.61 1.95
CA LEU A 603 32.02 -3.57 2.63
C LEU A 603 32.30 -2.24 1.94
N THR A 604 31.25 -1.55 1.55
CA THR A 604 31.30 -0.24 0.88
C THR A 604 30.41 0.76 1.61
N THR A 605 30.73 2.04 1.47
CA THR A 605 29.94 3.17 1.99
C THR A 605 29.47 4.00 0.80
N SER A 606 28.27 4.58 0.89
CA SER A 606 27.74 5.46 -0.16
C SER A 606 28.61 6.70 -0.36
N GLN A 607 29.32 7.11 0.69
CA GLN A 607 30.28 8.22 0.66
C GLN A 607 31.37 8.02 1.72
N PRO A 608 32.64 8.41 1.47
CA PRO A 608 33.74 8.24 2.40
C PRO A 608 33.77 9.29 3.52
N ALA A 609 32.98 10.36 3.40
CA ALA A 609 32.84 11.42 4.38
C ALA A 609 31.43 11.99 4.38
N SER A 610 30.95 12.40 5.56
CA SER A 610 29.64 13.02 5.74
C SER A 610 29.67 14.04 6.87
N LEU A 611 28.63 14.87 6.94
CA LEU A 611 28.45 15.76 8.10
C LEU A 611 27.92 14.98 9.29
N THR A 612 28.31 15.40 10.50
CA THR A 612 27.73 14.84 11.74
C THR A 612 26.21 15.00 11.71
N GLY A 613 25.49 13.92 12.07
CA GLY A 613 24.02 13.87 12.06
C GLY A 613 23.41 13.43 10.75
N GLN A 614 24.18 13.30 9.65
CA GLN A 614 23.66 12.76 8.37
C GLN A 614 24.04 11.29 8.23
N PRO A 615 23.09 10.36 7.96
CA PRO A 615 23.44 8.95 7.80
C PRO A 615 24.24 8.69 6.53
N VAL A 616 25.03 7.61 6.54
CA VAL A 616 25.80 7.09 5.41
C VAL A 616 25.40 5.64 5.20
N ASP A 617 24.91 5.30 4.01
CA ASP A 617 24.51 3.94 3.69
C ASP A 617 25.72 3.03 3.52
N LEU A 618 25.59 1.82 4.04
CA LEU A 618 26.57 0.75 3.98
C LEU A 618 25.99 -0.40 3.17
N THR A 619 26.85 -1.01 2.35
CA THR A 619 26.50 -2.27 1.68
C THR A 619 27.64 -3.26 1.88
N ALA A 620 27.38 -4.35 2.61
CA ALA A 620 28.24 -5.51 2.60
C ALA A 620 27.78 -6.50 1.54
N THR A 621 28.72 -7.16 0.84
CA THR A 621 28.37 -8.14 -0.21
C THR A 621 29.18 -9.42 -0.01
N VAL A 622 28.45 -10.55 0.08
CA VAL A 622 29.04 -11.90 0.22
C VAL A 622 28.97 -12.62 -1.13
N LYS A 623 30.09 -13.20 -1.56
CA LYS A 623 30.15 -13.98 -2.81
C LYS A 623 30.90 -15.29 -2.60
N ASP A 624 30.62 -16.27 -3.46
CA ASP A 624 31.38 -17.53 -3.55
C ASP A 624 32.72 -17.36 -4.28
N ALA A 625 33.44 -18.46 -4.44
CA ALA A 625 34.74 -18.48 -5.14
C ALA A 625 34.63 -18.19 -6.64
N SER A 626 33.46 -18.33 -7.24
CA SER A 626 33.17 -17.98 -8.63
C SER A 626 32.76 -16.52 -8.80
N GLY A 627 32.65 -15.77 -7.69
CA GLY A 627 32.24 -14.37 -7.67
C GLY A 627 30.72 -14.18 -7.72
N LEU A 628 29.94 -15.26 -7.58
CA LEU A 628 28.48 -15.19 -7.52
C LEU A 628 27.99 -14.81 -6.13
N PRO A 629 26.93 -13.97 -6.01
CA PRO A 629 26.39 -13.55 -4.73
C PRO A 629 25.74 -14.72 -3.97
N LEU A 630 25.83 -14.73 -2.65
CA LEU A 630 25.24 -15.77 -1.82
C LEU A 630 24.15 -15.18 -0.90
N ALA A 631 22.95 -15.74 -1.00
CA ALA A 631 21.82 -15.40 -0.15
C ALA A 631 21.87 -16.14 1.19
N ASN A 632 21.16 -15.59 2.20
CA ASN A 632 20.98 -16.18 3.52
C ASN A 632 22.28 -16.44 4.31
N VAL A 633 23.36 -15.72 4.01
CA VAL A 633 24.61 -15.79 4.78
C VAL A 633 24.51 -14.83 5.96
N PRO A 634 24.68 -15.31 7.21
CA PRO A 634 24.74 -14.44 8.37
C PRO A 634 25.95 -13.49 8.28
N VAL A 635 25.70 -12.21 8.50
CA VAL A 635 26.74 -11.18 8.52
C VAL A 635 26.55 -10.30 9.75
N THR A 636 27.65 -10.02 10.44
CA THR A 636 27.67 -9.11 11.57
C THR A 636 28.39 -7.83 11.17
N LEU A 637 27.76 -6.68 11.45
CA LEU A 637 28.35 -5.37 11.27
C LEU A 637 28.69 -4.77 12.63
N THR A 638 29.89 -4.26 12.77
CA THR A 638 30.39 -3.57 13.98
C THR A 638 31.08 -2.28 13.60
N SER A 639 31.20 -1.36 14.57
CA SER A 639 31.93 -0.12 14.35
C SER A 639 32.86 0.19 15.54
N THR A 640 33.96 0.90 15.25
CA THR A 640 34.88 1.46 16.24
C THR A 640 35.19 2.92 15.90
N GLY A 641 35.66 3.70 16.87
CA GLY A 641 35.84 5.14 16.74
C GLY A 641 34.60 5.91 17.12
N VAL A 642 34.20 6.92 16.30
CA VAL A 642 33.02 7.72 16.57
C VAL A 642 31.78 7.09 15.89
N GLY A 643 30.61 7.30 16.49
CA GLY A 643 29.32 6.87 15.86
C GLY A 643 28.99 5.40 16.10
N SER A 644 27.90 5.00 15.44
CA SER A 644 27.31 3.66 15.52
C SER A 644 26.87 3.16 14.14
N VAL A 645 26.59 1.87 14.06
CA VAL A 645 25.92 1.24 12.91
C VAL A 645 24.51 0.90 13.34
N GLY A 646 23.54 1.44 12.61
CA GLY A 646 22.11 1.12 12.76
C GLY A 646 21.55 0.50 11.51
N HIS A 647 20.31 -0.01 11.63
CA HIS A 647 19.55 -0.57 10.49
C HIS A 647 20.34 -1.65 9.73
N ALA A 648 21.00 -2.56 10.44
CA ALA A 648 21.74 -3.65 9.82
C ALA A 648 20.84 -4.86 9.58
N THR A 649 20.83 -5.37 8.34
CA THR A 649 20.33 -6.72 8.07
C THR A 649 21.33 -7.73 8.65
N THR A 650 20.81 -8.81 9.20
CA THR A 650 21.65 -9.83 9.82
C THR A 650 21.98 -10.99 8.89
N VAL A 651 21.34 -11.06 7.74
CA VAL A 651 21.55 -12.08 6.70
C VAL A 651 21.56 -11.42 5.32
N SER A 652 22.36 -11.97 4.41
CA SER A 652 22.42 -11.43 3.04
C SER A 652 21.12 -11.67 2.26
N ASP A 653 20.77 -10.70 1.44
CA ASP A 653 19.66 -10.76 0.49
C ASP A 653 19.94 -11.76 -0.65
N THR A 654 18.99 -11.87 -1.58
CA THR A 654 19.07 -12.68 -2.78
C THR A 654 20.30 -12.38 -3.63
N PHE A 655 20.86 -11.17 -3.52
CA PHE A 655 22.03 -10.70 -4.27
C PHE A 655 23.29 -10.64 -3.42
N GLY A 656 23.27 -11.37 -2.28
CA GLY A 656 24.42 -11.45 -1.37
C GLY A 656 24.70 -10.17 -0.59
N ARG A 657 23.74 -9.22 -0.54
CA ARG A 657 23.93 -7.89 0.06
C ARG A 657 23.34 -7.82 1.46
N ILE A 658 23.96 -6.99 2.27
CA ILE A 658 23.41 -6.51 3.53
C ILE A 658 23.42 -4.99 3.46
N HIS A 659 22.31 -4.38 3.82
CA HIS A 659 22.17 -2.94 3.91
C HIS A 659 22.16 -2.49 5.37
N ALA A 660 22.86 -1.41 5.67
CA ALA A 660 22.91 -0.80 6.99
C ALA A 660 23.17 0.69 6.84
N GLN A 661 23.11 1.42 7.95
CA GLN A 661 23.47 2.82 8.01
C GLN A 661 24.48 3.08 9.11
N ALA A 662 25.50 3.88 8.82
CA ALA A 662 26.39 4.45 9.81
C ALA A 662 25.98 5.89 10.12
N ALA A 663 26.04 6.30 11.37
CA ALA A 663 25.76 7.65 11.79
C ALA A 663 26.69 8.06 12.95
N SER A 664 27.04 9.35 13.04
CA SER A 664 27.79 9.91 14.16
C SER A 664 27.30 11.31 14.51
N GLY A 665 27.09 11.57 15.77
CA GLY A 665 26.84 12.92 16.30
C GLY A 665 28.16 13.68 16.65
N ALA A 666 29.31 13.02 16.55
CA ALA A 666 30.63 13.60 16.84
C ALA A 666 31.55 13.55 15.61
N PRO A 667 32.38 14.59 15.38
CA PRO A 667 33.38 14.56 14.31
C PRO A 667 34.48 13.56 14.61
N GLY A 668 35.03 12.93 13.58
CA GLY A 668 36.08 11.94 13.70
C GLY A 668 35.93 10.81 12.69
N THR A 669 36.81 9.82 12.75
CA THR A 669 36.75 8.64 11.87
C THR A 669 36.00 7.52 12.58
N GLN A 670 35.04 6.94 11.85
CA GLN A 670 34.37 5.69 12.19
C GLN A 670 34.94 4.59 11.31
N THR A 671 35.43 3.52 11.93
CA THR A 671 35.82 2.31 11.19
C THR A 671 34.73 1.26 11.34
N LEU A 672 34.29 0.75 10.21
CA LEU A 672 33.20 -0.19 10.06
C LEU A 672 33.78 -1.56 9.70
N THR A 673 33.27 -2.62 10.32
CA THR A 673 33.74 -3.98 10.08
C THR A 673 32.57 -4.90 9.84
N ALA A 674 32.58 -5.60 8.69
CA ALA A 674 31.67 -6.70 8.37
C ALA A 674 32.38 -8.03 8.59
N THR A 675 31.69 -9.01 9.18
CA THR A 675 32.19 -10.39 9.35
C THR A 675 31.14 -11.39 8.90
N ALA A 676 31.55 -12.40 8.11
CA ALA A 676 30.69 -13.48 7.65
C ALA A 676 31.52 -14.74 7.42
N ALA A 677 31.14 -15.87 8.00
CA ALA A 677 31.78 -17.18 7.80
C ALA A 677 33.32 -17.15 7.93
N GLY A 678 33.84 -16.37 8.88
CA GLY A 678 35.27 -16.20 9.07
C GLY A 678 35.96 -15.18 8.15
N LEU A 679 35.24 -14.60 7.19
CA LEU A 679 35.70 -13.49 6.35
C LEU A 679 35.50 -12.17 7.06
N THR A 680 36.38 -11.19 6.78
CA THR A 680 36.28 -9.83 7.34
C THR A 680 36.52 -8.79 6.25
N ALA A 681 35.70 -7.74 6.25
CA ALA A 681 35.87 -6.57 5.39
C ALA A 681 35.70 -5.30 6.20
N THR A 682 36.45 -4.26 5.87
CA THR A 682 36.43 -2.97 6.59
C THR A 682 36.20 -1.81 5.63
N ALA A 683 35.50 -0.79 6.12
CA ALA A 683 35.35 0.51 5.49
C ALA A 683 35.46 1.62 6.53
N SER A 684 35.64 2.86 6.12
CA SER A 684 35.70 3.99 7.04
C SER A 684 34.90 5.16 6.53
N VAL A 685 34.31 5.92 7.46
CA VAL A 685 33.61 7.19 7.20
C VAL A 685 34.25 8.27 8.03
N LEU A 686 34.60 9.40 7.40
CA LEU A 686 35.07 10.59 8.09
C LEU A 686 33.88 11.52 8.37
N TRP A 687 33.56 11.69 9.63
CA TRP A 687 32.52 12.61 10.06
C TRP A 687 33.08 14.02 10.23
N LEU A 688 32.57 14.95 9.46
CA LEU A 688 33.01 16.36 9.49
C LEU A 688 32.11 17.14 10.45
N GLY A 689 32.72 17.74 11.46
CA GLY A 689 32.02 18.68 12.34
C GLY A 689 31.63 19.94 11.55
N ILE A 690 30.40 20.39 11.70
CA ILE A 690 30.03 21.72 11.26
C ILE A 690 30.71 22.69 12.19
N VAL A 691 31.82 23.29 11.77
CA VAL A 691 32.35 24.47 12.43
C VAL A 691 31.43 25.63 12.08
N VAL A 692 30.37 25.79 12.84
CA VAL A 692 29.65 27.07 12.85
C VAL A 692 30.66 28.06 13.47
N PRO A 693 31.10 29.11 12.77
CA PRO A 693 31.90 30.16 13.38
C PRO A 693 31.10 30.64 14.59
N ALA A 694 31.75 30.64 15.75
CA ALA A 694 31.12 31.10 16.97
C ALA A 694 30.61 32.53 16.72
N LEU A 695 29.35 32.69 16.50
CA LEU A 695 28.65 33.95 16.74
C LEU A 695 28.90 34.28 18.21
N PRO A 696 29.20 35.53 18.58
CA PRO A 696 29.44 35.89 19.95
C PRO A 696 28.31 35.39 20.82
N THR A 697 28.65 34.59 21.81
CA THR A 697 27.71 33.95 22.73
C THR A 697 26.93 35.01 23.47
N VAL A 698 25.73 35.26 23.04
CA VAL A 698 24.67 35.74 23.92
C VAL A 698 24.17 34.50 24.64
N PRO A 699 24.23 34.41 25.96
CA PRO A 699 23.78 33.23 26.67
C PRO A 699 22.27 33.06 26.45
N CYS A 700 21.91 32.07 25.70
CA CYS A 700 20.52 31.61 25.57
C CYS A 700 20.20 30.78 26.82
N VAL A 701 19.57 31.41 27.79
CA VAL A 701 19.06 30.76 28.98
C VAL A 701 17.66 30.29 28.67
N LEU A 702 17.49 28.98 28.41
CA LEU A 702 16.22 28.26 28.34
C LEU A 702 15.19 28.79 27.33
N ASN A 703 14.90 28.03 26.30
CA ASN A 703 13.89 28.14 25.26
C ASN A 703 14.35 28.87 23.96
N CYS A 704 15.09 28.16 23.10
CA CYS A 704 15.17 28.50 21.69
C CYS A 704 14.04 27.76 20.93
N PRO A 705 13.15 28.48 20.22
CA PRO A 705 12.17 27.84 19.37
C PRO A 705 12.89 27.14 18.19
N ALA A 706 12.35 25.99 17.78
CA ALA A 706 12.81 25.28 16.59
C ALA A 706 12.66 26.16 15.34
N PRO A 707 13.50 25.97 14.29
CA PRO A 707 13.34 26.72 13.06
C PRO A 707 11.95 26.48 12.46
N VAL A 708 11.23 27.58 12.18
CA VAL A 708 9.94 27.53 11.50
C VAL A 708 10.20 27.23 10.02
N VAL A 709 9.55 26.22 9.47
CA VAL A 709 9.59 25.93 8.04
C VAL A 709 8.41 26.62 7.37
N ASP A 710 8.72 27.49 6.41
CA ASP A 710 7.71 28.24 5.67
C ASP A 710 6.88 27.34 4.75
N SER A 711 5.57 27.54 4.77
CA SER A 711 4.63 26.82 3.88
C SER A 711 4.60 27.47 2.49
N ASN A 712 4.58 26.66 1.47
CA ASN A 712 4.39 27.10 0.09
C ASN A 712 2.95 27.58 -0.08
N GLY A 713 2.76 28.88 -0.26
CA GLY A 713 1.43 29.45 -0.37
C GLY A 713 1.37 30.97 -0.16
N LYS A 714 0.15 31.49 -0.04
CA LYS A 714 -0.13 32.90 0.05
C LYS A 714 -1.27 33.21 0.98
N VAL A 715 -1.12 34.27 1.75
CA VAL A 715 -2.17 34.96 2.49
C VAL A 715 -2.36 36.34 1.91
N SER A 716 -3.58 36.80 1.71
CA SER A 716 -3.86 38.17 1.32
C SER A 716 -5.27 38.58 1.69
N GLY A 717 -5.39 39.81 2.10
CA GLY A 717 -6.70 40.40 2.36
C GLY A 717 -6.69 41.45 3.46
N GLY A 718 -7.88 41.82 3.90
CA GLY A 718 -8.07 42.74 5.00
C GLY A 718 -9.53 42.93 5.35
N GLY A 719 -9.76 43.47 6.51
CA GLY A 719 -11.10 43.72 7.00
C GLY A 719 -11.10 44.50 8.30
N TRP A 720 -12.25 44.55 8.91
CA TRP A 720 -12.45 45.19 10.21
C TRP A 720 -13.34 44.36 11.10
N TRP A 721 -13.12 44.47 12.40
CA TRP A 721 -14.00 43.96 13.45
C TRP A 721 -14.24 45.03 14.51
N THR A 722 -15.17 44.77 15.43
CA THR A 722 -15.52 45.74 16.47
C THR A 722 -15.15 45.18 17.85
N VAL A 723 -14.38 45.94 18.61
CA VAL A 723 -14.06 45.67 20.02
C VAL A 723 -14.59 46.84 20.86
N SER A 724 -15.48 46.55 21.79
CA SER A 724 -16.08 47.58 22.67
C SER A 724 -16.66 48.81 21.93
N GLY A 725 -17.24 48.60 20.73
CA GLY A 725 -17.85 49.62 19.91
C GLY A 725 -16.88 50.40 18.97
N THR A 726 -15.59 50.14 19.04
CA THR A 726 -14.56 50.72 18.16
C THR A 726 -14.19 49.77 17.02
N LYS A 727 -14.10 50.25 15.80
CA LYS A 727 -13.66 49.45 14.64
C LYS A 727 -12.14 49.35 14.62
N HIS A 728 -11.65 48.14 14.57
CA HIS A 728 -10.25 47.79 14.36
C HIS A 728 -10.07 47.34 12.91
N HIS A 729 -9.05 47.78 12.25
CA HIS A 729 -8.77 47.53 10.84
C HIS A 729 -7.48 46.75 10.71
N LEU A 730 -7.45 45.70 9.83
CA LEU A 730 -6.27 44.98 9.47
C LEU A 730 -6.20 44.79 7.95
N ALA A 731 -5.03 44.94 7.39
CA ALA A 731 -4.70 44.42 6.06
C ALA A 731 -3.37 43.69 6.14
N ALA A 732 -3.28 42.54 5.52
CA ALA A 732 -2.08 41.73 5.52
C ALA A 732 -1.91 40.98 4.21
N SER A 733 -0.66 40.78 3.81
CA SER A 733 -0.23 39.84 2.78
C SER A 733 1.02 39.12 3.23
N ALA A 734 1.16 37.84 2.85
CA ALA A 734 2.38 37.08 2.99
C ALA A 734 2.42 36.03 1.89
N GLU A 735 3.58 35.84 1.26
CA GLU A 735 3.75 34.83 0.21
C GLU A 735 5.12 34.16 0.33
N HIS A 736 5.13 32.84 0.26
CA HIS A 736 6.31 32.01 0.17
C HIS A 736 6.14 31.00 -0.96
N THR A 737 7.19 30.82 -1.78
CA THR A 737 7.19 29.83 -2.87
C THR A 737 8.40 28.93 -2.76
N SER A 738 8.28 27.70 -3.17
CA SER A 738 9.39 26.72 -3.14
C SER A 738 10.65 27.15 -3.92
N SER A 739 10.51 28.16 -4.77
CA SER A 739 11.63 28.75 -5.53
C SER A 739 12.29 29.94 -4.82
N SER A 740 11.75 30.41 -3.70
CA SER A 740 12.27 31.55 -2.91
C SER A 740 12.75 31.10 -1.55
N SER A 741 13.93 31.56 -1.14
CA SER A 741 14.46 31.33 0.22
C SER A 741 13.91 32.34 1.25
N THR A 742 13.04 33.25 0.85
CA THR A 742 12.49 34.31 1.72
C THR A 742 10.99 34.43 1.55
N THR A 743 10.30 34.68 2.66
CA THR A 743 8.88 35.04 2.67
C THR A 743 8.75 36.56 2.50
N SER A 744 7.80 37.01 1.71
CA SER A 744 7.55 38.45 1.48
C SER A 744 6.11 38.79 1.81
N GLY A 745 5.86 40.06 2.15
CA GLY A 745 4.50 40.55 2.41
C GLY A 745 4.48 41.81 3.29
N ASP A 746 3.26 42.25 3.62
CA ASP A 746 2.99 43.48 4.35
C ASP A 746 1.93 43.25 5.44
N LEU A 747 1.98 44.09 6.50
CA LEU A 747 0.97 44.14 7.55
C LEU A 747 0.66 45.59 7.89
N THR A 748 -0.61 45.93 7.99
CA THR A 748 -1.08 47.18 8.60
C THR A 748 -2.24 46.89 9.54
N TYR A 749 -2.18 47.49 10.73
CA TYR A 749 -3.25 47.40 11.72
C TYR A 749 -3.48 48.74 12.38
N ASP A 750 -4.73 49.10 12.63
CA ASP A 750 -5.13 50.37 13.26
C ASP A 750 -6.38 50.09 14.13
N ASN A 751 -6.25 50.27 15.43
CA ASN A 751 -7.37 50.07 16.38
C ASN A 751 -8.23 51.33 16.58
N LYS A 752 -7.98 52.40 15.85
CA LYS A 752 -8.67 53.67 15.97
C LYS A 752 -8.67 54.31 17.36
N SER A 753 -8.06 53.68 18.35
CA SER A 753 -7.86 54.16 19.70
C SER A 753 -6.44 54.70 19.94
N GLY A 754 -5.64 54.83 18.87
CA GLY A 754 -4.31 55.43 18.90
C GLY A 754 -3.16 54.41 18.71
N THR A 755 -3.42 53.14 18.49
CA THR A 755 -2.37 52.15 18.19
C THR A 755 -2.41 51.79 16.72
N LYS A 756 -1.31 52.10 16.02
CA LYS A 756 -1.06 51.69 14.64
C LYS A 756 0.14 50.80 14.57
N VAL A 757 0.03 49.60 13.92
CA VAL A 757 1.11 48.69 13.66
C VAL A 757 1.36 48.65 12.15
N THR A 758 2.62 48.77 11.74
CA THR A 758 3.05 48.65 10.35
C THR A 758 4.14 47.59 10.28
N GLY A 759 3.91 46.50 9.54
CA GLY A 759 4.91 45.46 9.27
C GLY A 759 6.12 46.06 8.55
N THR A 760 7.31 45.71 8.98
CA THR A 760 8.58 46.10 8.35
C THR A 760 9.24 44.90 7.65
N GLY A 761 8.73 43.70 7.83
CA GLY A 761 9.14 42.49 7.14
C GLY A 761 8.35 41.29 7.62
N VAL A 762 8.17 40.33 6.73
CA VAL A 762 7.62 38.99 7.03
C VAL A 762 8.78 38.01 7.18
N GLU A 763 8.81 37.28 8.27
CA GLU A 763 9.86 36.29 8.56
C GLU A 763 9.41 34.89 8.18
N HIS A 764 8.17 34.51 8.55
CA HIS A 764 7.64 33.19 8.29
C HIS A 764 6.17 33.22 7.91
N LEU A 765 5.78 32.28 7.04
CA LEU A 765 4.40 31.96 6.67
C LEU A 765 4.17 30.45 6.86
N VAL A 766 3.30 30.09 7.77
CA VAL A 766 2.88 28.69 7.98
C VAL A 766 1.40 28.59 7.66
N ILE A 767 1.03 27.68 6.73
CA ILE A 767 -0.36 27.43 6.31
C ILE A 767 -0.73 25.99 6.69
N ASP A 768 -1.87 25.88 7.38
CA ASP A 768 -2.46 24.61 7.77
C ASP A 768 -3.96 24.64 7.39
N GLY A 769 -4.27 24.04 6.24
CA GLY A 769 -5.60 24.11 5.64
C GLY A 769 -6.06 25.53 5.38
N THR A 770 -7.13 25.98 6.01
CA THR A 770 -7.67 27.34 5.92
C THR A 770 -7.06 28.31 6.96
N LYS A 771 -6.17 27.81 7.83
CA LYS A 771 -5.49 28.62 8.84
C LYS A 771 -4.09 29.00 8.37
N ALA A 772 -3.73 30.27 8.56
CA ALA A 772 -2.37 30.73 8.33
C ALA A 772 -1.83 31.45 9.55
N THR A 773 -0.52 31.28 9.81
CA THR A 773 0.23 32.03 10.81
C THR A 773 1.36 32.76 10.11
N VAL A 774 1.38 34.07 10.26
CA VAL A 774 2.40 34.98 9.70
C VAL A 774 3.16 35.61 10.86
N THR A 775 4.49 35.52 10.83
CA THR A 775 5.34 36.23 11.80
C THR A 775 6.26 37.20 11.12
N GLY A 776 6.64 38.26 11.82
CA GLY A 776 7.53 39.26 11.26
C GLY A 776 7.88 40.37 12.23
N THR A 777 8.54 41.40 11.68
CA THR A 777 8.94 42.61 12.40
C THR A 777 7.98 43.76 12.09
N ALA A 778 7.80 44.65 13.03
CA ALA A 778 6.87 45.76 12.88
C ALA A 778 7.34 47.02 13.62
N ASP A 779 6.77 48.16 13.20
CA ASP A 779 6.78 49.43 13.90
C ASP A 779 5.42 49.64 14.59
N VAL A 780 5.42 50.15 15.80
CA VAL A 780 4.23 50.54 16.53
C VAL A 780 4.25 52.06 16.75
N ASN A 781 3.29 52.74 16.21
CA ASN A 781 3.19 54.22 16.23
C ASN A 781 4.49 54.93 15.74
N GLY A 782 5.16 54.29 14.74
CA GLY A 782 6.41 54.76 14.18
C GLY A 782 7.68 54.43 14.98
N SER A 783 7.57 53.71 16.10
CA SER A 783 8.69 53.20 16.85
C SER A 783 9.02 51.78 16.40
N SER A 784 10.30 51.53 16.07
CA SER A 784 10.75 50.20 15.59
C SER A 784 11.11 49.24 16.73
N GLY A 785 11.37 47.96 16.37
CA GLY A 785 11.86 46.96 17.30
C GLY A 785 10.77 46.08 17.89
N TYR A 786 9.63 46.00 17.22
CA TYR A 786 8.54 45.08 17.60
C TYR A 786 8.49 43.87 16.68
N ARG A 787 7.92 42.77 17.21
CA ARG A 787 7.62 41.55 16.45
C ARG A 787 6.14 41.26 16.52
N TYR A 788 5.59 40.76 15.41
CA TYR A 788 4.19 40.38 15.35
C TYR A 788 4.01 38.89 15.01
N THR A 789 2.90 38.35 15.49
CA THR A 789 2.33 37.08 15.07
C THR A 789 0.88 37.34 14.70
N LEU A 790 0.52 37.07 13.46
CA LEU A 790 -0.84 37.17 12.92
C LEU A 790 -1.35 35.80 12.58
N VAL A 791 -2.43 35.39 13.21
CA VAL A 791 -3.16 34.14 12.91
C VAL A 791 -4.43 34.52 12.18
N ILE A 792 -4.68 33.87 11.05
CA ILE A 792 -5.84 34.05 10.18
C ILE A 792 -6.51 32.71 10.00
N VAL A 793 -7.85 32.68 10.05
CA VAL A 793 -8.65 31.53 9.63
C VAL A 793 -9.63 32.01 8.57
N ASP A 794 -9.46 31.51 7.36
CA ASP A 794 -10.33 31.73 6.21
C ASP A 794 -11.49 30.74 6.29
N ASN A 795 -12.67 31.23 6.64
CA ASN A 795 -13.89 30.44 6.78
C ASN A 795 -14.78 30.49 5.53
N GLY A 796 -14.19 30.93 4.39
CA GLY A 796 -14.83 30.94 3.07
C GLY A 796 -15.50 32.26 2.71
N GLU A 797 -15.94 32.34 1.45
CA GLU A 797 -16.53 33.54 0.88
C GLU A 797 -18.01 33.74 1.33
N PRO A 798 -18.43 34.95 1.71
CA PRO A 798 -17.81 36.26 1.43
C PRO A 798 -16.88 36.83 2.51
N GLY A 799 -16.18 36.00 3.32
CA GLY A 799 -15.17 36.43 4.28
C GLY A 799 -15.69 37.13 5.57
N SER A 800 -16.99 37.33 5.73
CA SER A 800 -17.57 37.93 6.97
C SER A 800 -17.56 36.96 8.18
N SER A 801 -17.13 35.71 7.96
CA SER A 801 -16.91 34.69 8.99
C SER A 801 -15.43 34.46 9.32
N ASP A 802 -14.50 35.08 8.58
CA ASP A 802 -13.08 34.95 8.82
C ASP A 802 -12.68 35.47 10.18
N THR A 803 -11.72 34.84 10.81
CA THR A 803 -11.20 35.25 12.10
C THR A 803 -9.74 35.67 12.01
N VAL A 804 -9.39 36.67 12.79
CA VAL A 804 -8.02 37.16 12.89
C VAL A 804 -7.61 37.32 14.35
N LYS A 805 -6.33 37.00 14.63
CA LYS A 805 -5.69 37.29 15.92
C LYS A 805 -4.31 37.87 15.66
N LEU A 806 -4.12 39.11 16.11
CA LEU A 806 -2.84 39.82 16.05
C LEU A 806 -2.22 39.88 17.45
N THR A 807 -1.00 39.44 17.58
CA THR A 807 -0.17 39.61 18.78
C THR A 807 1.07 40.41 18.38
N VAL A 808 1.35 41.51 19.05
CA VAL A 808 2.59 42.28 18.86
C VAL A 808 3.32 42.42 20.17
N THR A 809 4.62 42.19 20.18
CA THR A 809 5.47 42.21 21.36
C THR A 809 6.70 43.09 21.10
N GLN A 810 7.27 43.71 22.14
CA GLN A 810 8.57 44.32 22.09
C GLN A 810 9.57 43.45 22.82
N PRO A 811 10.54 42.83 22.12
CA PRO A 811 11.53 41.97 22.71
C PRO A 811 12.27 42.65 23.88
N GLY A 812 12.45 41.93 24.96
CA GLY A 812 13.14 42.43 26.18
C GLY A 812 12.28 43.31 27.09
N THR A 813 10.98 43.49 26.77
CA THR A 813 10.04 44.27 27.61
C THR A 813 8.78 43.46 27.91
N SER A 814 7.98 43.94 28.85
CA SER A 814 6.64 43.34 29.11
C SER A 814 5.55 43.95 28.23
N TRP A 815 5.88 44.81 27.26
CA TRP A 815 4.88 45.43 26.41
C TRP A 815 4.31 44.40 25.41
N LYS A 816 2.98 44.35 25.36
CA LYS A 816 2.24 43.44 24.50
C LYS A 816 0.93 44.06 24.02
N LEU A 817 0.65 43.94 22.73
CA LEU A 817 -0.66 44.16 22.14
C LEU A 817 -1.24 42.81 21.72
N GLU A 818 -2.45 42.50 22.16
CA GLU A 818 -3.23 41.35 21.68
C GLU A 818 -4.59 41.85 21.23
N ASP A 819 -4.99 41.49 20.03
CA ASP A 819 -6.29 41.84 19.47
C ASP A 819 -6.79 40.73 18.53
N SER A 820 -8.08 40.44 18.59
CA SER A 820 -8.69 39.40 17.81
C SER A 820 -10.18 39.65 17.58
N GLY A 821 -10.69 39.09 16.48
CA GLY A 821 -12.13 39.10 16.21
C GLY A 821 -12.52 38.40 14.91
N THR A 822 -13.83 38.20 14.77
CA THR A 822 -14.43 37.82 13.49
C THR A 822 -14.68 39.07 12.67
N LEU A 823 -14.34 39.05 11.38
CA LEU A 823 -14.50 40.20 10.51
C LEU A 823 -15.98 40.58 10.42
N GLY A 824 -16.25 41.87 10.67
CA GLY A 824 -17.54 42.48 10.45
C GLY A 824 -17.70 42.97 9.01
N GLY A 825 -16.65 42.91 8.22
CA GLY A 825 -16.57 43.22 6.78
C GLY A 825 -15.14 43.14 6.30
N GLY A 826 -14.97 42.76 5.05
CA GLY A 826 -13.68 42.45 4.43
C GLY A 826 -13.57 40.99 4.09
N ASN A 827 -12.37 40.51 3.73
CA ASN A 827 -12.10 39.14 3.39
C ASN A 827 -10.59 38.84 3.58
N MET A 828 -10.27 37.66 4.13
CA MET A 828 -8.91 37.15 4.22
C MET A 828 -8.86 35.84 3.44
N GLN A 829 -7.94 35.71 2.50
CA GLN A 829 -7.77 34.50 1.70
C GLN A 829 -6.49 33.77 2.09
N VAL A 830 -6.59 32.47 2.32
CA VAL A 830 -5.48 31.57 2.55
C VAL A 830 -5.40 30.55 1.41
N LYS A 831 -4.26 30.48 0.73
CA LYS A 831 -4.03 29.59 -0.41
C LYS A 831 -2.71 28.84 -0.22
N SER A 832 -2.73 27.51 -0.23
CA SER A 832 -1.54 26.68 -0.38
C SER A 832 -1.27 26.38 -1.86
N TYR A 833 0.02 26.30 -2.25
CA TYR A 833 0.44 25.98 -3.63
C TYR A 833 0.91 24.55 -3.77
#